data_e1ceb64073d75a420aaf36a074330b9b
#
_entry.id   e1ceb64073d75a420aaf36a074330b9b
#
_cell.length_a   1.000
_cell.length_b   1.000
_cell.length_c   1.000
_cell.angle_alpha   90.00
_cell.angle_beta   90.00
_cell.angle_gamma   90.00
#
_symmetry.space_group_name_H-M   'P 1'
#
loop_
_entity.id
_entity.type
_entity.pdbx_description
1 polymer ?
#
loop_
_entity_poly.entity_id
_entity_poly.type
_entity_poly.pdbx_seq_one_letter_code
_entity_poly.pdbx_strand_id
1 'polypeptide(L)'
;MVVYEPRPLHSQAPLFLKGVPILARVESTERYTWGSKVRPSTVYALQLSHGPFTWSMKKLFRHFQELHRDLVKHRLLLSLLPLPRLVLQGSWPVGTSLELPPLPHGGSEVSRRPSSKQKQLESYLNNLLEMSAYRDYHAMAEFLDVSRLSFLPDLGPKGLEGMILKRSGGHRIQGLNCFGHHQICYRWSKRWLVVKDGFLLYLKPESGIISCVLLFDPAFRVQVGKKPTETKYGVRVDNSCRSLVLKCSSYRQARWWGQQIMELATSKGHQYLQRHRHEGFAPVREGTPARWFLNGAGYFSAVADALLQAREEIFITDWWLSPEIYLKRPAQSDEWRLDLILKHKAEEGVRVCVLLFKEVGLALGLNSGYSKRALMLLHPNIKVMRHPDHVSSIIFLWAHHEKVVVVDQSVAFLGGLDLAYGRWDTPEYRLTDLEGETGYGAKGGGAPAGEEAPMDLATNQLLWLGKDYSNLIAKDWVQLDRPFEDFIDRFHTPRMPWRDVGVAVHGVAARDVARHFVQRWNFTKTIKAKYKGSEYPYLLPKSPHVPPKWPLPVSGAQVADVQVLRSVDRWSAGLHECSIYNAYLDVIRASQHYLYIENQFFISCSDGRSVLNTVGDALVQRVLLAHSEKKSFRAYMLLPLLPGFEGDIAQGGSNSIQAILHFTYRTLCRGESSIISRLQAVTSGPMGSCRAAFSRSWSTSTASCSLQMTGASSLVLPTSMTGACWGSATVNWLCWWKTESWCRPSWVGRSTRQESSRSACAWSASGASWGWPQKTTMVFETPSATASSMMSGVPKL
;
A
#
# COMPACT_ATOMS: atom_id res chain seq x y z
N MET A 1 -0.85 -15.79 -11.91
CA MET A 1 0.52 -15.41 -11.53
C MET A 1 1.22 -16.54 -10.79
N VAL A 2 2.35 -17.01 -11.31
CA VAL A 2 3.10 -18.18 -10.81
C VAL A 2 3.61 -18.00 -9.36
N VAL A 3 3.79 -16.75 -8.89
CA VAL A 3 4.36 -16.42 -7.58
C VAL A 3 3.52 -16.95 -6.41
N TYR A 4 2.21 -16.94 -6.54
CA TYR A 4 1.31 -17.30 -5.43
C TYR A 4 0.86 -18.76 -5.45
N GLU A 5 1.20 -19.52 -6.48
CA GLU A 5 0.90 -20.95 -6.54
C GLU A 5 1.94 -21.73 -5.75
N PRO A 6 1.55 -22.43 -4.67
CA PRO A 6 2.50 -23.26 -3.93
C PRO A 6 2.96 -24.43 -4.79
N ARG A 7 4.27 -24.55 -5.01
CA ARG A 7 4.87 -25.69 -5.70
C ARG A 7 6.07 -26.20 -4.89
N PRO A 8 6.13 -27.49 -4.57
CA PRO A 8 7.28 -28.07 -3.91
C PRO A 8 8.60 -27.76 -4.62
N LEU A 9 9.69 -27.62 -3.86
CA LEU A 9 11.00 -27.37 -4.44
C LEU A 9 11.45 -28.52 -5.37
N HIS A 10 11.01 -29.73 -5.04
CA HIS A 10 11.30 -30.96 -5.81
C HIS A 10 10.30 -31.23 -6.95
N SER A 11 9.43 -30.27 -7.30
CA SER A 11 8.53 -30.44 -8.44
C SER A 11 9.31 -30.35 -9.76
N GLN A 12 8.88 -31.13 -10.76
CA GLN A 12 9.49 -31.13 -12.11
C GLN A 12 9.07 -29.95 -12.99
N ALA A 13 8.53 -28.89 -12.40
CA ALA A 13 8.16 -27.71 -13.17
C ALA A 13 9.41 -26.96 -13.66
N PRO A 14 9.40 -26.44 -14.90
CA PRO A 14 10.53 -25.69 -15.44
C PRO A 14 10.81 -24.47 -14.58
N LEU A 15 12.04 -24.35 -14.08
CA LEU A 15 12.51 -23.23 -13.28
C LEU A 15 13.21 -22.15 -14.11
N PHE A 16 13.76 -22.55 -15.23
CA PHE A 16 14.61 -21.72 -16.09
C PHE A 16 13.83 -21.08 -17.23
N LEU A 17 14.32 -19.97 -17.74
CA LEU A 17 13.75 -19.28 -18.88
C LEU A 17 13.86 -20.15 -20.13
N LYS A 18 12.76 -20.32 -20.85
CA LYS A 18 12.71 -21.18 -22.03
C LYS A 18 13.61 -20.64 -23.16
N GLY A 19 14.48 -21.48 -23.72
CA GLY A 19 15.36 -21.11 -24.82
C GLY A 19 16.57 -20.26 -24.43
N VAL A 20 16.79 -19.98 -23.15
CA VAL A 20 17.92 -19.19 -22.66
C VAL A 20 18.97 -20.12 -22.05
N PRO A 21 20.25 -20.10 -22.51
CA PRO A 21 21.30 -20.94 -21.93
C PRO A 21 21.67 -20.47 -20.51
N ILE A 22 22.15 -21.44 -19.70
CA ILE A 22 22.77 -21.19 -18.41
C ILE A 22 24.26 -21.39 -18.59
N LEU A 23 25.06 -20.40 -18.24
CA LEU A 23 26.50 -20.47 -18.32
C LEU A 23 27.09 -20.39 -16.93
N ALA A 24 28.00 -21.33 -16.63
CA ALA A 24 28.73 -21.38 -15.37
C ALA A 24 30.22 -21.15 -15.61
N ARG A 25 30.83 -20.31 -14.80
CA ARG A 25 32.27 -20.02 -14.78
C ARG A 25 32.84 -20.24 -13.40
N VAL A 26 33.99 -20.86 -13.29
CA VAL A 26 34.73 -20.97 -12.04
C VAL A 26 35.75 -19.82 -11.95
N GLU A 27 35.40 -18.76 -11.23
CA GLU A 27 36.22 -17.54 -11.17
C GLU A 27 37.51 -17.73 -10.37
N SER A 28 37.38 -18.35 -9.21
CA SER A 28 38.50 -18.48 -8.28
C SER A 28 38.37 -19.71 -7.36
N THR A 29 39.48 -20.04 -6.72
CA THR A 29 39.52 -21.06 -5.68
C THR A 29 40.14 -20.51 -4.43
N GLU A 30 39.50 -20.81 -3.30
CA GLU A 30 39.98 -20.43 -1.96
C GLU A 30 40.30 -21.70 -1.18
N ARG A 31 41.46 -21.72 -0.51
CA ARG A 31 41.84 -22.85 0.37
C ARG A 31 41.51 -22.51 1.84
N TYR A 32 40.82 -23.43 2.49
CA TYR A 32 40.45 -23.27 3.88
C TYR A 32 40.88 -24.46 4.73
N THR A 33 41.44 -24.21 5.88
CA THR A 33 41.68 -25.21 6.89
C THR A 33 40.48 -25.36 7.84
N TRP A 34 40.03 -26.59 8.10
CA TRP A 34 38.93 -26.88 9.03
C TRP A 34 39.53 -27.36 10.39
N GLY A 35 39.38 -26.51 11.40
CA GLY A 35 39.82 -26.82 12.78
C GLY A 35 41.30 -27.23 12.87
N SER A 36 41.62 -28.12 13.83
CA SER A 36 42.97 -28.67 14.04
C SER A 36 43.40 -29.70 13.00
N LYS A 37 42.60 -30.01 12.00
CA LYS A 37 42.92 -31.00 10.95
C LYS A 37 43.67 -30.32 9.80
N VAL A 38 44.86 -30.83 9.52
CA VAL A 38 45.86 -30.29 8.60
C VAL A 38 45.50 -30.32 7.11
N ARG A 39 44.33 -30.82 6.71
CA ARG A 39 43.93 -30.88 5.29
C ARG A 39 43.06 -29.67 4.89
N PRO A 40 43.59 -28.80 4.04
CA PRO A 40 42.80 -27.67 3.51
C PRO A 40 41.72 -28.19 2.56
N SER A 41 40.52 -27.66 2.69
CA SER A 41 39.42 -27.88 1.72
C SER A 41 39.41 -26.77 0.69
N THR A 42 39.34 -27.09 -0.59
CA THR A 42 39.22 -26.12 -1.67
C THR A 42 37.76 -25.75 -1.86
N VAL A 43 37.47 -24.45 -1.85
CA VAL A 43 36.18 -23.85 -2.18
C VAL A 43 36.26 -23.22 -3.56
N TYR A 44 35.36 -23.57 -4.41
CA TYR A 44 35.23 -23.02 -5.78
C TYR A 44 34.20 -21.87 -5.76
N ALA A 45 34.60 -20.70 -6.19
CA ALA A 45 33.71 -19.58 -6.44
C ALA A 45 33.18 -19.71 -7.88
N LEU A 46 31.88 -19.88 -7.99
CA LEU A 46 31.17 -20.04 -9.24
C LEU A 46 30.39 -18.77 -9.54
N GLN A 47 30.52 -18.26 -10.75
CA GLN A 47 29.64 -17.24 -11.32
C GLN A 47 28.76 -17.88 -12.39
N LEU A 48 27.47 -17.60 -12.33
CA LEU A 48 26.49 -18.09 -13.28
C LEU A 48 25.74 -16.95 -13.92
N SER A 49 25.33 -17.17 -15.17
CA SER A 49 24.46 -16.28 -15.91
C SER A 49 23.33 -17.03 -16.59
N HIS A 50 22.13 -16.40 -16.64
CA HIS A 50 20.94 -16.94 -17.30
C HIS A 50 20.09 -15.77 -17.80
N GLY A 51 20.22 -15.42 -19.06
CA GLY A 51 19.65 -14.19 -19.61
C GLY A 51 20.15 -12.96 -18.84
N PRO A 52 19.27 -12.10 -18.34
CA PRO A 52 19.66 -10.89 -17.60
C PRO A 52 20.09 -11.17 -16.14
N PHE A 53 19.96 -12.41 -15.68
CA PHE A 53 20.25 -12.77 -14.30
C PHE A 53 21.67 -13.28 -14.14
N THR A 54 22.40 -12.74 -13.17
CA THR A 54 23.72 -13.20 -12.76
C THR A 54 23.75 -13.44 -11.26
N TRP A 55 24.47 -14.49 -10.83
CA TRP A 55 24.65 -14.75 -9.40
C TRP A 55 25.95 -15.50 -9.15
N SER A 56 26.46 -15.40 -7.94
CA SER A 56 27.68 -16.07 -7.49
C SER A 56 27.36 -17.01 -6.33
N MET A 57 28.07 -18.14 -6.29
CA MET A 57 27.94 -19.10 -5.20
C MET A 57 29.29 -19.76 -4.88
N LYS A 58 29.44 -20.27 -3.66
CA LYS A 58 30.65 -20.97 -3.21
C LYS A 58 30.34 -22.43 -2.94
N LYS A 59 31.00 -23.35 -3.66
CA LYS A 59 30.81 -24.80 -3.52
C LYS A 59 32.14 -25.51 -3.20
N LEU A 60 32.06 -26.52 -2.38
CA LEU A 60 33.17 -27.47 -2.11
C LEU A 60 33.10 -28.60 -3.14
N PHE A 61 34.23 -29.28 -3.39
CA PHE A 61 34.25 -30.44 -4.30
C PHE A 61 33.25 -31.54 -3.87
N ARG A 62 33.07 -31.75 -2.58
CA ARG A 62 32.07 -32.71 -2.06
C ARG A 62 30.65 -32.40 -2.53
N HIS A 63 30.29 -31.13 -2.76
CA HIS A 63 28.96 -30.77 -3.25
C HIS A 63 28.78 -31.18 -4.71
N PHE A 64 29.83 -31.15 -5.54
CA PHE A 64 29.82 -31.73 -6.87
C PHE A 64 29.67 -33.24 -6.84
N GLN A 65 30.34 -33.92 -5.88
CA GLN A 65 30.20 -35.36 -5.69
C GLN A 65 28.79 -35.76 -5.22
N GLU A 66 28.17 -34.96 -4.35
CA GLU A 66 26.79 -35.16 -3.89
C GLU A 66 25.84 -34.99 -5.08
N LEU A 67 25.98 -33.90 -5.85
CA LEU A 67 25.21 -33.69 -7.09
C LEU A 67 25.37 -34.87 -8.06
N HIS A 68 26.57 -35.24 -8.38
CA HIS A 68 26.85 -36.34 -9.33
C HIS A 68 26.20 -37.67 -8.87
N ARG A 69 26.28 -37.99 -7.59
CA ARG A 69 25.64 -39.19 -7.02
C ARG A 69 24.13 -39.18 -7.18
N ASP A 70 23.49 -38.01 -6.97
CA ASP A 70 22.05 -37.87 -7.11
C ASP A 70 21.63 -37.89 -8.59
N LEU A 71 22.45 -37.37 -9.51
CA LEU A 71 22.22 -37.48 -10.94
C LEU A 71 22.39 -38.93 -11.45
N VAL A 72 23.35 -39.70 -10.93
CA VAL A 72 23.47 -41.15 -11.23
C VAL A 72 22.21 -41.92 -10.81
N LYS A 73 21.67 -41.64 -9.64
CA LYS A 73 20.39 -42.24 -9.19
C LYS A 73 19.26 -41.84 -10.11
N HIS A 74 19.20 -40.58 -10.50
CA HIS A 74 18.18 -40.05 -11.42
C HIS A 74 18.26 -40.71 -12.80
N ARG A 75 19.47 -40.89 -13.34
CA ARG A 75 19.72 -41.62 -14.60
C ARG A 75 19.20 -43.06 -14.51
N LEU A 76 19.54 -43.81 -13.43
CA LEU A 76 19.05 -45.15 -13.19
C LEU A 76 17.50 -45.19 -13.15
N LEU A 77 16.86 -44.22 -12.50
CA LEU A 77 15.41 -44.14 -12.44
C LEU A 77 14.81 -43.89 -13.82
N LEU A 78 15.43 -43.01 -14.65
CA LEU A 78 15.01 -42.76 -16.02
C LEU A 78 15.18 -43.99 -16.94
N SER A 79 16.23 -44.79 -16.74
CA SER A 79 16.46 -46.00 -17.55
C SER A 79 15.47 -47.13 -17.23
N LEU A 80 14.85 -47.12 -16.03
CA LEU A 80 13.84 -48.08 -15.59
C LEU A 80 12.42 -47.71 -16.02
N LEU A 81 12.18 -46.48 -16.48
CA LEU A 81 10.87 -46.03 -16.94
C LEU A 81 10.70 -46.41 -18.43
N PRO A 82 9.58 -47.02 -18.82
CA PRO A 82 9.33 -47.32 -20.22
C PRO A 82 9.22 -46.03 -21.06
N LEU A 83 10.02 -45.95 -22.11
CA LEU A 83 10.13 -44.85 -23.09
C LEU A 83 8.81 -44.17 -23.52
N PRO A 84 7.68 -44.89 -23.74
CA PRO A 84 6.41 -44.29 -24.18
C PRO A 84 5.82 -43.26 -23.18
N ARG A 85 6.04 -43.42 -21.88
CA ARG A 85 5.54 -42.48 -20.89
C ARG A 85 6.32 -41.16 -20.83
N LEU A 86 7.59 -41.17 -21.18
CA LEU A 86 8.43 -39.96 -21.23
C LEU A 86 8.10 -39.08 -22.47
N VAL A 87 7.73 -39.70 -23.60
CA VAL A 87 7.33 -38.98 -24.81
C VAL A 87 5.93 -38.37 -24.68
N LEU A 88 5.01 -39.03 -24.00
CA LEU A 88 3.64 -38.52 -23.77
C LEU A 88 3.58 -37.33 -22.81
N GLN A 89 4.61 -37.13 -21.96
CA GLN A 89 4.68 -35.95 -21.09
C GLN A 89 5.29 -34.71 -21.78
N GLY A 90 5.58 -34.75 -23.06
CA GLY A 90 6.02 -33.62 -23.87
C GLY A 90 7.35 -32.96 -23.45
N SER A 91 8.11 -33.61 -22.58
CA SER A 91 9.25 -32.98 -21.91
C SER A 91 10.60 -33.18 -22.61
N TRP A 92 10.70 -34.05 -23.65
CA TRP A 92 11.99 -34.46 -24.17
C TRP A 92 12.01 -34.60 -25.70
N PRO A 93 12.97 -33.95 -26.40
CA PRO A 93 13.19 -34.21 -27.81
C PRO A 93 13.70 -35.65 -28.03
N VAL A 94 13.18 -36.30 -29.03
CA VAL A 94 13.68 -37.61 -29.47
C VAL A 94 15.16 -37.49 -29.86
N GLY A 95 16.05 -38.26 -29.21
CA GLY A 95 17.50 -38.28 -29.54
C GLY A 95 18.43 -37.66 -28.47
N THR A 96 17.92 -37.19 -27.32
CA THR A 96 18.80 -36.68 -26.25
C THR A 96 19.63 -37.81 -25.61
N SER A 97 20.95 -37.69 -25.67
CA SER A 97 21.86 -38.57 -24.95
C SER A 97 21.64 -38.45 -23.46
N LEU A 98 21.38 -39.58 -22.77
CA LEU A 98 21.30 -39.70 -21.32
C LEU A 98 22.67 -40.01 -20.69
N GLU A 99 23.75 -39.88 -21.45
CA GLU A 99 25.09 -40.16 -20.95
C GLU A 99 25.52 -39.05 -19.97
N LEU A 100 25.73 -39.44 -18.70
CA LEU A 100 26.11 -38.48 -17.64
C LEU A 100 27.62 -38.16 -17.81
N PRO A 101 27.99 -36.87 -17.97
CA PRO A 101 29.39 -36.47 -18.03
C PRO A 101 30.18 -37.00 -16.80
N PRO A 102 31.42 -37.50 -16.99
CA PRO A 102 32.22 -38.00 -15.88
C PRO A 102 32.64 -36.86 -14.95
N LEU A 103 32.47 -37.09 -13.64
CA LEU A 103 32.98 -36.13 -12.68
C LEU A 103 34.53 -36.19 -12.62
N PRO A 104 35.24 -35.06 -12.71
CA PRO A 104 36.68 -34.99 -12.63
C PRO A 104 37.20 -35.69 -11.35
N HIS A 105 38.22 -36.59 -11.53
CA HIS A 105 38.72 -37.42 -10.42
C HIS A 105 39.28 -36.59 -9.25
N GLY A 106 38.98 -37.00 -8.04
CA GLY A 106 39.45 -36.39 -6.79
C GLY A 106 40.89 -36.73 -6.39
N GLY A 107 41.79 -36.99 -7.40
CA GLY A 107 43.18 -37.28 -7.13
C GLY A 107 43.85 -36.23 -6.25
N SER A 108 44.81 -36.70 -5.43
CA SER A 108 45.60 -35.94 -4.43
C SER A 108 45.83 -34.48 -4.91
N GLU A 109 45.35 -33.51 -4.13
CA GLU A 109 45.39 -32.06 -4.43
C GLU A 109 46.83 -31.51 -4.60
N VAL A 110 47.84 -32.34 -4.45
CA VAL A 110 49.26 -31.94 -4.38
C VAL A 110 49.93 -31.88 -5.77
N SER A 111 49.37 -32.49 -6.84
CA SER A 111 50.12 -32.68 -8.08
C SER A 111 49.50 -32.11 -9.39
N ARG A 112 48.36 -31.41 -9.37
CA ARG A 112 47.80 -30.79 -10.56
C ARG A 112 47.60 -29.28 -10.40
N ARG A 113 47.99 -28.51 -11.42
CA ARG A 113 47.78 -27.04 -11.47
C ARG A 113 46.32 -26.71 -11.17
N PRO A 114 46.01 -25.85 -10.18
CA PRO A 114 44.65 -25.51 -9.77
C PRO A 114 43.75 -25.09 -10.97
N SER A 115 44.32 -24.44 -11.97
CA SER A 115 43.64 -24.00 -13.20
C SER A 115 43.08 -25.14 -14.08
N SER A 116 43.68 -26.35 -14.03
CA SER A 116 43.16 -27.49 -14.82
C SER A 116 41.88 -28.05 -14.21
N LYS A 117 41.83 -28.18 -12.88
CA LYS A 117 40.63 -28.71 -12.18
C LYS A 117 39.46 -27.71 -12.22
N GLN A 118 39.73 -26.42 -12.19
CA GLN A 118 38.73 -25.39 -12.39
C GLN A 118 38.03 -25.52 -13.75
N LYS A 119 38.81 -25.59 -14.86
CA LYS A 119 38.28 -25.77 -16.19
C LYS A 119 37.51 -27.08 -16.36
N GLN A 120 37.99 -28.18 -15.76
CA GLN A 120 37.28 -29.45 -15.81
C GLN A 120 35.92 -29.40 -15.09
N LEU A 121 35.82 -28.74 -13.92
CA LEU A 121 34.56 -28.56 -13.19
C LEU A 121 33.61 -27.59 -13.91
N GLU A 122 34.16 -26.57 -14.56
CA GLU A 122 33.42 -25.65 -15.39
C GLU A 122 32.79 -26.37 -16.59
N SER A 123 33.60 -27.13 -17.36
CA SER A 123 33.13 -27.94 -18.46
C SER A 123 32.11 -29.01 -18.02
N TYR A 124 32.38 -29.73 -16.94
CA TYR A 124 31.45 -30.69 -16.37
C TYR A 124 30.08 -30.04 -16.06
N LEU A 125 30.07 -28.88 -15.39
CA LEU A 125 28.82 -28.20 -15.02
C LEU A 125 28.08 -27.65 -16.24
N ASN A 126 28.77 -27.06 -17.21
CA ASN A 126 28.15 -26.56 -18.41
C ASN A 126 27.53 -27.68 -19.26
N ASN A 127 28.21 -28.82 -19.42
CA ASN A 127 27.65 -29.99 -20.11
C ASN A 127 26.37 -30.49 -19.44
N LEU A 128 26.31 -30.49 -18.10
CA LEU A 128 25.09 -30.85 -17.35
C LEU A 128 23.95 -29.83 -17.56
N LEU A 129 24.28 -28.54 -17.66
CA LEU A 129 23.30 -27.47 -17.83
C LEU A 129 22.70 -27.42 -19.24
N GLU A 130 23.42 -27.91 -20.26
CA GLU A 130 22.92 -28.10 -21.62
C GLU A 130 21.89 -29.24 -21.70
N MET A 131 22.04 -30.27 -20.86
CA MET A 131 21.19 -31.45 -20.87
C MET A 131 19.93 -31.21 -20.01
N SER A 132 18.76 -31.01 -20.65
CA SER A 132 17.48 -30.77 -19.95
C SER A 132 17.15 -31.81 -18.90
N ALA A 133 17.51 -33.08 -19.14
CA ALA A 133 17.35 -34.21 -18.21
C ALA A 133 17.95 -33.95 -16.83
N TYR A 134 19.11 -33.36 -16.80
CA TYR A 134 19.87 -33.10 -15.58
C TYR A 134 19.69 -31.67 -15.10
N ARG A 135 19.56 -30.69 -16.04
CA ARG A 135 19.32 -29.29 -15.71
C ARG A 135 18.03 -29.10 -14.90
N ASP A 136 16.94 -29.72 -15.35
CA ASP A 136 15.60 -29.51 -14.79
C ASP A 136 15.31 -30.45 -13.60
N TYR A 137 16.28 -31.27 -13.20
CA TYR A 137 16.17 -32.12 -11.99
C TYR A 137 16.39 -31.31 -10.71
N HIS A 138 15.60 -31.60 -9.69
CA HIS A 138 15.59 -30.82 -8.43
C HIS A 138 16.96 -30.70 -7.73
N ALA A 139 17.83 -31.74 -7.83
CA ALA A 139 19.17 -31.70 -7.23
C ALA A 139 20.05 -30.63 -7.90
N MET A 140 19.87 -30.38 -9.20
CA MET A 140 20.56 -29.30 -9.91
C MET A 140 20.06 -27.95 -9.38
N ALA A 141 18.76 -27.75 -9.20
CA ALA A 141 18.18 -26.51 -8.64
C ALA A 141 18.74 -26.22 -7.23
N GLU A 142 18.83 -27.24 -6.37
CA GLU A 142 19.44 -27.11 -5.06
C GLU A 142 20.96 -26.81 -5.12
N PHE A 143 21.66 -27.43 -6.06
CA PHE A 143 23.09 -27.17 -6.27
C PHE A 143 23.33 -25.74 -6.76
N LEU A 144 22.49 -25.23 -7.66
CA LEU A 144 22.59 -23.88 -8.22
C LEU A 144 22.04 -22.79 -7.30
N ASP A 145 21.49 -23.15 -6.16
CA ASP A 145 20.79 -22.24 -5.24
C ASP A 145 19.69 -21.44 -5.95
N VAL A 146 18.80 -22.13 -6.69
CA VAL A 146 17.70 -21.51 -7.45
C VAL A 146 16.34 -22.11 -7.08
N SER A 147 15.30 -21.30 -7.21
CA SER A 147 13.90 -21.66 -7.03
C SER A 147 13.03 -21.02 -8.09
N ARG A 148 11.75 -21.28 -8.08
CA ARG A 148 10.78 -20.64 -8.97
C ARG A 148 10.73 -19.11 -8.87
N LEU A 149 11.29 -18.53 -7.78
CA LEU A 149 11.35 -17.09 -7.57
C LEU A 149 12.64 -16.45 -8.11
N SER A 150 13.59 -17.27 -8.59
CA SER A 150 14.92 -16.80 -9.01
C SER A 150 14.86 -15.90 -10.24
N PHE A 151 14.11 -16.33 -11.25
CA PHE A 151 14.14 -15.73 -12.60
C PHE A 151 12.83 -15.04 -12.97
N LEU A 152 12.22 -14.35 -12.00
CA LEU A 152 11.04 -13.51 -12.21
C LEU A 152 11.51 -12.06 -12.34
N PRO A 153 11.43 -11.46 -13.55
CA PRO A 153 11.90 -10.08 -13.75
C PRO A 153 11.27 -9.07 -12.78
N ASP A 154 9.98 -9.18 -12.52
CA ASP A 154 9.25 -8.29 -11.62
C ASP A 154 9.78 -8.28 -10.17
N LEU A 155 10.47 -9.36 -9.75
CA LEU A 155 11.10 -9.41 -8.43
C LEU A 155 12.56 -8.93 -8.44
N GLY A 156 13.02 -8.34 -9.55
CA GLY A 156 14.37 -7.79 -9.67
C GLY A 156 15.45 -8.84 -9.89
N PRO A 157 16.68 -8.61 -9.38
CA PRO A 157 17.80 -9.53 -9.59
C PRO A 157 17.52 -10.92 -8.99
N LYS A 158 18.27 -11.94 -9.43
CA LYS A 158 18.16 -13.30 -8.86
C LYS A 158 18.28 -13.28 -7.34
N GLY A 159 19.13 -12.43 -6.80
CA GLY A 159 19.34 -12.30 -5.36
C GLY A 159 20.08 -13.51 -4.74
N LEU A 160 19.91 -13.67 -3.43
CA LEU A 160 20.54 -14.74 -2.67
C LEU A 160 19.50 -15.77 -2.25
N GLU A 161 19.75 -17.04 -2.53
CA GLU A 161 18.84 -18.12 -2.16
C GLU A 161 19.62 -19.33 -1.61
N GLY A 162 18.93 -20.18 -0.86
CA GLY A 162 19.47 -21.46 -0.43
C GLY A 162 18.79 -22.08 0.78
N MET A 163 19.14 -23.34 1.05
CA MET A 163 18.61 -24.12 2.17
C MET A 163 19.22 -23.66 3.48
N ILE A 164 18.38 -23.44 4.50
CA ILE A 164 18.80 -23.01 5.83
C ILE A 164 17.90 -23.61 6.91
N LEU A 165 18.41 -23.68 8.15
CA LEU A 165 17.61 -24.03 9.31
C LEU A 165 17.08 -22.76 9.98
N LYS A 166 15.77 -22.69 10.15
CA LYS A 166 15.07 -21.58 10.80
C LYS A 166 14.59 -22.01 12.19
N ARG A 167 14.81 -21.14 13.18
CA ARG A 167 14.30 -21.35 14.54
C ARG A 167 12.76 -21.22 14.55
N SER A 168 12.10 -22.28 15.05
CA SER A 168 10.64 -22.33 15.20
C SER A 168 10.29 -22.66 16.64
N GLY A 169 9.21 -22.09 17.16
CA GLY A 169 8.78 -22.28 18.53
C GLY A 169 9.47 -21.31 19.49
N GLY A 170 9.13 -21.36 20.74
CA GLY A 170 9.53 -20.44 21.79
C GLY A 170 8.35 -20.06 22.67
N HIS A 171 7.38 -20.95 22.83
CA HIS A 171 6.40 -20.79 23.91
C HIS A 171 7.14 -21.02 25.23
N ARG A 172 7.22 -19.97 26.06
CA ARG A 172 7.51 -20.14 27.48
C ARG A 172 6.36 -20.98 28.07
N ILE A 173 6.61 -22.23 28.36
CA ILE A 173 5.73 -23.01 29.20
C ILE A 173 6.01 -22.51 30.63
N GLN A 174 5.12 -21.68 31.16
CA GLN A 174 5.17 -21.29 32.57
C GLN A 174 5.03 -22.58 33.40
N GLY A 175 5.98 -22.84 34.26
CA GLY A 175 5.91 -23.93 35.23
C GLY A 175 6.80 -25.14 34.98
N LEU A 176 7.49 -25.26 33.83
CA LEU A 176 8.50 -26.33 33.64
C LEU A 176 9.92 -25.81 33.95
N ASN A 177 10.23 -25.76 35.21
CA ASN A 177 11.60 -25.57 35.70
C ASN A 177 12.27 -26.97 35.80
N CYS A 178 12.78 -27.50 34.70
CA CYS A 178 13.74 -28.58 34.77
C CYS A 178 15.14 -27.99 34.93
N PHE A 179 15.71 -28.12 36.11
CA PHE A 179 17.12 -27.82 36.41
C PHE A 179 17.58 -26.38 36.27
N GLY A 180 16.86 -25.39 36.87
CA GLY A 180 17.41 -24.04 37.10
C GLY A 180 17.81 -23.21 35.90
N HIS A 181 17.74 -23.72 34.70
CA HIS A 181 17.95 -23.02 33.46
C HIS A 181 16.64 -22.94 32.65
N HIS A 182 16.23 -21.75 32.26
CA HIS A 182 15.15 -21.56 31.32
C HIS A 182 15.58 -22.12 29.95
N GLN A 183 15.58 -23.42 29.75
CA GLN A 183 15.81 -24.05 28.46
C GLN A 183 14.57 -23.89 27.62
N ILE A 184 14.56 -22.82 26.81
CA ILE A 184 13.59 -22.67 25.74
C ILE A 184 13.93 -23.70 24.67
N CYS A 185 13.14 -24.75 24.55
CA CYS A 185 13.33 -25.80 23.53
C CYS A 185 12.98 -25.17 22.15
N TYR A 186 14.00 -24.76 21.44
CA TYR A 186 13.85 -24.31 20.04
C TYR A 186 13.86 -25.50 19.10
N ARG A 187 12.84 -25.54 18.22
CA ARG A 187 12.80 -26.48 17.10
C ARG A 187 13.39 -25.82 15.86
N TRP A 188 14.33 -26.52 15.20
CA TRP A 188 14.90 -26.10 13.93
C TRP A 188 14.16 -26.76 12.77
N SER A 189 13.75 -25.95 11.78
CA SER A 189 13.02 -26.41 10.60
C SER A 189 13.77 -26.03 9.34
N LYS A 190 13.90 -26.95 8.40
CA LYS A 190 14.45 -26.67 7.07
C LYS A 190 13.56 -25.66 6.35
N ARG A 191 14.17 -24.65 5.74
CA ARG A 191 13.49 -23.63 4.93
C ARG A 191 14.36 -23.26 3.76
N TRP A 192 13.74 -22.94 2.67
CA TRP A 192 14.40 -22.27 1.55
C TRP A 192 14.31 -20.76 1.76
N LEU A 193 15.45 -20.13 1.94
CA LEU A 193 15.56 -18.67 2.12
C LEU A 193 15.76 -18.03 0.77
N VAL A 194 15.05 -16.91 0.54
CA VAL A 194 15.18 -16.06 -0.64
C VAL A 194 15.35 -14.61 -0.19
N VAL A 195 16.38 -13.94 -0.68
CA VAL A 195 16.64 -12.52 -0.42
C VAL A 195 16.66 -11.80 -1.74
N LYS A 196 15.80 -10.78 -1.87
CA LYS A 196 15.68 -9.91 -3.03
C LYS A 196 16.11 -8.49 -2.68
N ASP A 197 15.99 -7.57 -3.61
CA ASP A 197 16.40 -6.16 -3.44
C ASP A 197 15.55 -5.35 -2.43
N GLY A 198 14.36 -5.79 -2.10
CA GLY A 198 13.47 -5.07 -1.18
C GLY A 198 12.93 -5.91 -0.02
N PHE A 199 13.22 -7.20 0.03
CA PHE A 199 12.68 -8.10 1.05
C PHE A 199 13.46 -9.40 1.18
N LEU A 200 13.19 -10.09 2.28
CA LEU A 200 13.62 -11.46 2.54
C LEU A 200 12.39 -12.31 2.80
N LEU A 201 12.35 -13.53 2.26
CA LEU A 201 11.30 -14.50 2.57
C LEU A 201 11.89 -15.89 2.82
N TYR A 202 11.09 -16.76 3.43
CA TYR A 202 11.36 -18.19 3.41
C TYR A 202 10.10 -18.99 3.07
N LEU A 203 10.31 -20.09 2.39
CA LEU A 203 9.27 -21.04 2.03
C LEU A 203 9.56 -22.43 2.63
N LYS A 204 8.52 -23.28 2.69
CA LYS A 204 8.66 -24.70 3.06
C LYS A 204 9.07 -25.48 1.82
N PRO A 205 10.21 -26.21 1.83
CA PRO A 205 10.68 -26.94 0.65
C PRO A 205 9.69 -27.98 0.14
N GLU A 206 8.99 -28.66 1.07
CA GLU A 206 8.08 -29.75 0.77
C GLU A 206 6.80 -29.32 0.06
N SER A 207 6.31 -28.12 0.34
CA SER A 207 5.04 -27.60 -0.21
C SER A 207 5.21 -26.36 -1.08
N GLY A 208 6.38 -25.71 -1.05
CA GLY A 208 6.61 -24.43 -1.72
C GLY A 208 5.82 -23.25 -1.16
N ILE A 209 5.13 -23.41 -0.03
CA ILE A 209 4.34 -22.36 0.61
C ILE A 209 5.27 -21.31 1.23
N ILE A 210 5.10 -20.04 0.83
CA ILE A 210 5.75 -18.90 1.46
C ILE A 210 5.20 -18.77 2.88
N SER A 211 6.09 -18.84 3.87
CA SER A 211 5.71 -18.87 5.28
C SER A 211 6.02 -17.57 6.02
N CYS A 212 6.77 -16.67 5.41
CA CYS A 212 7.10 -15.35 5.95
C CYS A 212 7.66 -14.47 4.84
N VAL A 213 7.31 -13.21 4.88
CA VAL A 213 7.96 -12.13 4.12
C VAL A 213 8.38 -11.06 5.10
N LEU A 214 9.63 -10.66 5.05
CA LEU A 214 10.24 -9.64 5.88
C LEU A 214 10.74 -8.53 4.95
N LEU A 215 10.05 -7.38 4.96
CA LEU A 215 10.40 -6.24 4.14
C LEU A 215 11.61 -5.52 4.73
N PHE A 216 12.48 -5.00 3.90
CA PHE A 216 13.54 -4.10 4.34
C PHE A 216 12.91 -2.79 4.83
N ASP A 217 13.44 -2.26 5.92
CA ASP A 217 13.02 -0.99 6.52
C ASP A 217 14.21 -0.35 7.27
N PRO A 218 14.10 0.87 7.80
CA PRO A 218 15.20 1.53 8.51
C PRO A 218 15.71 0.80 9.77
N ALA A 219 14.95 -0.15 10.30
CA ALA A 219 15.37 -0.99 11.42
C ALA A 219 16.00 -2.32 10.99
N PHE A 220 16.14 -2.55 9.68
CA PHE A 220 16.71 -3.79 9.16
C PHE A 220 18.15 -3.96 9.60
N ARG A 221 18.44 -5.09 10.25
CA ARG A 221 19.78 -5.41 10.80
C ARG A 221 20.06 -6.89 10.67
N VAL A 222 21.33 -7.20 10.43
CA VAL A 222 21.81 -8.59 10.40
C VAL A 222 22.94 -8.73 11.41
N GLN A 223 22.82 -9.69 12.31
CA GLN A 223 23.80 -10.00 13.35
C GLN A 223 24.20 -11.46 13.28
N VAL A 224 25.49 -11.75 13.45
CA VAL A 224 26.06 -13.09 13.34
C VAL A 224 26.73 -13.50 14.64
N GLY A 225 26.59 -14.78 15.01
CA GLY A 225 27.28 -15.36 16.13
C GLY A 225 26.40 -15.76 17.30
N LYS A 226 27.02 -16.33 18.35
CA LYS A 226 26.31 -16.94 19.47
C LYS A 226 25.54 -15.92 20.32
N LYS A 227 26.14 -14.77 20.61
CA LYS A 227 25.55 -13.75 21.49
C LYS A 227 24.17 -13.25 21.03
N PRO A 228 23.99 -12.80 19.75
CA PRO A 228 22.70 -12.31 19.28
C PRO A 228 21.71 -13.42 18.91
N THR A 229 22.15 -14.67 18.71
CA THR A 229 21.32 -15.75 18.15
C THR A 229 21.10 -16.94 19.10
N GLU A 230 21.80 -16.96 20.24
CA GLU A 230 21.81 -18.08 21.19
C GLU A 230 22.23 -19.41 20.55
N THR A 231 22.85 -19.38 19.37
CA THR A 231 23.35 -20.58 18.68
C THR A 231 24.73 -20.34 18.08
N LYS A 232 25.58 -21.38 18.07
CA LYS A 232 27.00 -21.28 17.69
C LYS A 232 27.23 -20.73 16.28
N TYR A 233 26.34 -21.03 15.34
CA TYR A 233 26.42 -20.66 13.92
C TYR A 233 25.18 -19.93 13.45
N GLY A 234 24.71 -18.99 14.26
CA GLY A 234 23.48 -18.27 14.00
C GLY A 234 23.64 -17.00 13.19
N VAL A 235 22.62 -16.68 12.43
CA VAL A 235 22.38 -15.39 11.78
C VAL A 235 21.03 -14.89 12.25
N ARG A 236 20.98 -13.69 12.81
CA ARG A 236 19.75 -13.00 13.20
C ARG A 236 19.48 -11.88 12.23
N VAL A 237 18.28 -11.85 11.69
CA VAL A 237 17.78 -10.79 10.81
C VAL A 237 16.58 -10.16 11.48
N ASP A 238 16.66 -8.86 11.71
CA ASP A 238 15.61 -8.05 12.35
C ASP A 238 15.10 -7.00 11.38
N ASN A 239 13.82 -6.69 11.46
CA ASN A 239 13.23 -5.45 10.96
C ASN A 239 12.27 -4.88 12.02
N SER A 240 11.59 -3.77 11.74
CA SER A 240 10.66 -3.14 12.68
C SER A 240 9.56 -4.06 13.19
N CYS A 241 9.16 -5.06 12.39
CA CYS A 241 8.03 -5.93 12.70
C CYS A 241 8.44 -7.27 13.32
N ARG A 242 9.63 -7.77 13.05
CA ARG A 242 9.98 -9.15 13.37
C ARG A 242 11.47 -9.42 13.47
N SER A 243 11.80 -10.42 14.31
CA SER A 243 13.12 -11.07 14.41
C SER A 243 13.08 -12.45 13.79
N LEU A 244 14.08 -12.80 12.99
CA LEU A 244 14.26 -14.11 12.37
C LEU A 244 15.65 -14.66 12.77
N VAL A 245 15.69 -15.86 13.33
CA VAL A 245 16.97 -16.53 13.66
C VAL A 245 17.16 -17.76 12.78
N LEU A 246 18.28 -17.75 12.09
CA LEU A 246 18.72 -18.79 11.16
C LEU A 246 19.95 -19.51 11.74
N LYS A 247 20.15 -20.80 11.41
CA LYS A 247 21.31 -21.59 11.81
C LYS A 247 21.97 -22.19 10.58
N CYS A 248 23.26 -21.99 10.48
CA CYS A 248 24.12 -22.51 9.44
C CYS A 248 24.89 -23.75 9.91
N SER A 249 25.60 -24.44 9.01
CA SER A 249 26.44 -25.59 9.32
C SER A 249 27.78 -25.20 9.96
N SER A 250 28.26 -23.97 9.71
CA SER A 250 29.52 -23.46 10.27
C SER A 250 29.46 -21.96 10.50
N TYR A 251 30.39 -21.43 11.31
CA TYR A 251 30.55 -20.01 11.56
C TYR A 251 30.88 -19.22 10.28
N ARG A 252 31.71 -19.80 9.40
CA ARG A 252 32.05 -19.18 8.10
C ARG A 252 30.82 -19.02 7.23
N GLN A 253 29.99 -20.05 7.14
CA GLN A 253 28.73 -19.98 6.38
C GLN A 253 27.78 -18.95 7.00
N ALA A 254 27.68 -18.88 8.32
CA ALA A 254 26.87 -17.88 9.00
C ALA A 254 27.36 -16.45 8.70
N ARG A 255 28.69 -16.24 8.75
CA ARG A 255 29.30 -14.94 8.42
C ARG A 255 29.06 -14.59 6.95
N TRP A 256 29.24 -15.54 6.04
CA TRP A 256 28.98 -15.32 4.61
C TRP A 256 27.51 -14.95 4.36
N TRP A 257 26.54 -15.68 4.91
CA TRP A 257 25.13 -15.34 4.80
C TRP A 257 24.82 -13.94 5.35
N GLY A 258 25.35 -13.63 6.53
CA GLY A 258 25.15 -12.32 7.13
C GLY A 258 25.70 -11.18 6.27
N GLN A 259 26.92 -11.35 5.73
CA GLN A 259 27.55 -10.37 4.84
C GLN A 259 26.78 -10.22 3.52
N GLN A 260 26.41 -11.33 2.87
CA GLN A 260 25.70 -11.29 1.59
C GLN A 260 24.29 -10.69 1.72
N ILE A 261 23.57 -10.97 2.81
CA ILE A 261 22.26 -10.35 3.07
C ILE A 261 22.43 -8.83 3.24
N MET A 262 23.41 -8.39 4.03
CA MET A 262 23.67 -6.95 4.23
C MET A 262 24.16 -6.27 2.96
N GLU A 263 25.03 -6.90 2.21
CA GLU A 263 25.54 -6.36 0.94
C GLU A 263 24.40 -6.16 -0.07
N LEU A 264 23.51 -7.13 -0.22
CA LEU A 264 22.35 -7.01 -1.10
C LEU A 264 21.40 -5.91 -0.61
N ALA A 265 21.14 -5.84 0.70
CA ALA A 265 20.27 -4.83 1.28
C ALA A 265 20.84 -3.41 1.11
N THR A 266 22.16 -3.23 1.32
CA THR A 266 22.81 -1.91 1.22
C THR A 266 23.07 -1.48 -0.22
N SER A 267 23.32 -2.40 -1.15
CA SER A 267 23.60 -2.07 -2.57
C SER A 267 22.32 -1.87 -3.37
N LYS A 268 21.38 -2.80 -3.31
CA LYS A 268 20.16 -2.79 -4.12
C LYS A 268 18.93 -2.30 -3.36
N GLY A 269 18.90 -2.53 -2.04
CA GLY A 269 17.78 -2.18 -1.16
C GLY A 269 18.00 -0.92 -0.33
N HIS A 270 19.06 -0.13 -0.55
CA HIS A 270 19.47 0.98 0.30
C HIS A 270 18.35 2.00 0.54
N GLN A 271 17.52 2.25 -0.47
CA GLN A 271 16.40 3.18 -0.36
C GLN A 271 15.38 2.78 0.73
N TYR A 272 15.32 1.52 1.13
CA TYR A 272 14.41 1.06 2.19
C TYR A 272 15.07 1.09 3.58
N LEU A 273 16.39 1.23 3.64
CA LEU A 273 17.13 1.20 4.90
C LEU A 273 17.28 2.57 5.56
N GLN A 274 16.81 3.61 4.92
CA GLN A 274 16.88 4.99 5.41
C GLN A 274 15.49 5.63 5.47
N ARG A 275 15.36 6.66 6.27
CA ARG A 275 14.22 7.55 6.25
C ARG A 275 14.44 8.63 5.20
N HIS A 276 13.36 9.00 4.53
CA HIS A 276 13.37 10.03 3.49
C HIS A 276 12.79 11.35 4.02
N ARG A 277 12.53 12.29 3.14
CA ARG A 277 11.90 13.55 3.48
C ARG A 277 10.64 13.29 4.33
N HIS A 278 10.37 14.13 5.31
CA HIS A 278 9.28 13.99 6.29
C HIS A 278 9.37 12.70 7.14
N GLU A 279 10.54 12.09 7.23
CA GLU A 279 10.78 10.77 7.84
C GLU A 279 9.94 9.64 7.23
N GLY A 280 9.57 9.76 5.96
CA GLY A 280 8.77 8.80 5.22
C GLY A 280 9.56 7.55 4.80
N PHE A 281 8.80 6.45 4.57
CA PHE A 281 9.35 5.17 4.12
C PHE A 281 9.74 5.16 2.63
N ALA A 282 9.17 6.06 1.82
CA ALA A 282 9.40 6.14 0.38
C ALA A 282 10.13 7.44 0.02
N PRO A 283 11.08 7.39 -0.93
CA PRO A 283 11.73 8.58 -1.46
C PRO A 283 10.79 9.38 -2.37
N VAL A 284 11.19 10.58 -2.73
CA VAL A 284 10.59 11.32 -3.83
C VAL A 284 10.88 10.57 -5.13
N ARG A 285 9.84 10.35 -5.95
CA ARG A 285 9.89 9.73 -7.27
C ARG A 285 9.75 10.83 -8.32
N GLU A 286 10.88 11.23 -8.88
CA GLU A 286 10.94 12.25 -9.91
C GLU A 286 10.29 11.77 -11.20
N GLY A 287 9.72 12.69 -11.97
CA GLY A 287 9.17 12.41 -13.28
C GLY A 287 8.02 11.41 -13.31
N THR A 288 7.26 11.29 -12.23
CA THR A 288 6.16 10.33 -12.11
C THR A 288 4.91 10.84 -12.82
N PRO A 289 4.29 10.06 -13.74
CA PRO A 289 2.97 10.39 -14.25
C PRO A 289 1.94 10.28 -13.13
N ALA A 290 1.20 11.37 -12.91
CA ALA A 290 0.18 11.45 -11.87
C ALA A 290 -1.02 12.28 -12.34
N ARG A 291 -2.21 11.94 -11.84
CA ARG A 291 -3.44 12.68 -12.08
C ARG A 291 -4.22 12.82 -10.79
N TRP A 292 -4.72 14.01 -10.52
CA TRP A 292 -5.68 14.23 -9.45
C TRP A 292 -7.10 14.34 -10.00
N PHE A 293 -8.07 13.98 -9.18
CA PHE A 293 -9.49 14.00 -9.51
C PHE A 293 -10.22 14.79 -8.44
N LEU A 294 -11.12 15.62 -8.87
CA LEU A 294 -12.12 16.24 -8.01
C LEU A 294 -13.44 15.51 -8.24
N ASN A 295 -14.04 15.02 -7.15
CA ASN A 295 -15.26 14.21 -7.14
C ASN A 295 -15.12 12.78 -7.69
N GLY A 296 -16.15 11.96 -7.41
CA GLY A 296 -16.14 10.52 -7.70
C GLY A 296 -16.27 10.18 -9.17
N ALA A 297 -16.95 10.98 -9.99
CA ALA A 297 -17.26 10.61 -11.37
C ALA A 297 -16.00 10.28 -12.20
N GLY A 298 -15.05 11.20 -12.24
CA GLY A 298 -13.78 10.98 -12.94
C GLY A 298 -12.89 9.94 -12.30
N TYR A 299 -12.86 9.91 -10.98
CA TYR A 299 -12.05 8.94 -10.21
C TYR A 299 -12.54 7.51 -10.41
N PHE A 300 -13.83 7.24 -10.21
CA PHE A 300 -14.40 5.90 -10.35
C PHE A 300 -14.33 5.40 -11.80
N SER A 301 -14.52 6.29 -12.78
CA SER A 301 -14.34 5.91 -14.19
C SER A 301 -12.91 5.46 -14.47
N ALA A 302 -11.90 6.21 -13.99
CA ALA A 302 -10.50 5.83 -14.18
C ALA A 302 -10.14 4.54 -13.41
N VAL A 303 -10.72 4.32 -12.23
CA VAL A 303 -10.57 3.06 -11.47
C VAL A 303 -11.16 1.90 -12.25
N ALA A 304 -12.37 2.04 -12.82
CA ALA A 304 -13.00 1.00 -13.63
C ALA A 304 -12.12 0.59 -14.83
N ASP A 305 -11.62 1.58 -15.57
CA ASP A 305 -10.76 1.35 -16.72
C ASP A 305 -9.45 0.62 -16.33
N ALA A 306 -8.87 0.98 -15.22
CA ALA A 306 -7.67 0.32 -14.71
C ALA A 306 -7.95 -1.11 -14.23
N LEU A 307 -9.06 -1.34 -13.52
CA LEU A 307 -9.46 -2.67 -13.05
C LEU A 307 -9.68 -3.64 -14.22
N LEU A 308 -10.36 -3.21 -15.28
CA LEU A 308 -10.57 -4.03 -16.48
C LEU A 308 -9.27 -4.39 -17.21
N GLN A 309 -8.26 -3.55 -17.12
CA GLN A 309 -6.94 -3.80 -17.72
C GLN A 309 -6.02 -4.65 -16.84
N ALA A 310 -6.42 -4.99 -15.62
CA ALA A 310 -5.62 -5.81 -14.71
C ALA A 310 -5.28 -7.17 -15.33
N ARG A 311 -4.04 -7.63 -15.15
CA ARG A 311 -3.54 -8.89 -15.70
C ARG A 311 -2.98 -9.84 -14.65
N GLU A 312 -2.56 -9.33 -13.50
CA GLU A 312 -1.88 -10.12 -12.48
C GLU A 312 -2.55 -10.03 -11.12
N GLU A 313 -2.76 -8.81 -10.61
CA GLU A 313 -3.25 -8.62 -9.25
C GLU A 313 -3.95 -7.27 -9.07
N ILE A 314 -4.96 -7.27 -8.22
CA ILE A 314 -5.69 -6.10 -7.77
C ILE A 314 -5.61 -6.07 -6.24
N PHE A 315 -5.17 -4.95 -5.67
CA PHE A 315 -5.14 -4.71 -4.23
C PHE A 315 -6.08 -3.55 -3.89
N ILE A 316 -6.98 -3.76 -2.94
CA ILE A 316 -7.92 -2.74 -2.48
C ILE A 316 -7.84 -2.65 -0.96
N THR A 317 -7.64 -1.44 -0.43
CA THR A 317 -7.97 -1.13 0.97
C THR A 317 -9.06 -0.09 0.98
N ASP A 318 -10.02 -0.29 1.88
CA ASP A 318 -11.09 0.69 2.06
C ASP A 318 -11.56 0.74 3.51
N TRP A 319 -12.04 1.93 3.92
CA TRP A 319 -12.74 2.09 5.17
C TRP A 319 -14.16 1.52 5.05
N TRP A 320 -14.86 1.87 3.96
CA TRP A 320 -16.14 1.33 3.59
C TRP A 320 -16.13 0.89 2.12
N LEU A 321 -16.58 -0.32 1.83
CA LEU A 321 -16.69 -0.85 0.48
C LEU A 321 -18.06 -1.45 0.27
N SER A 322 -18.76 -0.96 -0.76
CA SER A 322 -20.04 -1.49 -1.23
C SER A 322 -19.81 -2.24 -2.55
N PRO A 323 -19.98 -3.58 -2.58
CA PRO A 323 -19.67 -4.37 -3.76
C PRO A 323 -20.46 -3.99 -5.01
N GLU A 324 -21.72 -3.59 -4.85
CA GLU A 324 -22.70 -3.43 -5.91
C GLU A 324 -22.74 -2.02 -6.52
N ILE A 325 -21.77 -1.16 -6.21
CA ILE A 325 -21.71 0.19 -6.78
C ILE A 325 -21.36 0.16 -8.27
N TYR A 326 -21.98 1.06 -9.03
CA TYR A 326 -21.62 1.32 -10.42
C TYR A 326 -20.54 2.39 -10.51
N LEU A 327 -19.43 2.07 -11.17
CA LEU A 327 -18.28 2.97 -11.30
C LEU A 327 -18.43 3.99 -12.44
N LYS A 328 -19.22 3.66 -13.46
CA LYS A 328 -19.61 4.60 -14.54
C LYS A 328 -21.12 4.75 -14.59
N ARG A 329 -21.59 5.98 -14.84
CA ARG A 329 -23.01 6.32 -14.73
C ARG A 329 -23.44 7.34 -15.79
N PRO A 330 -24.74 7.31 -16.22
CA PRO A 330 -25.78 6.37 -15.78
C PRO A 330 -25.44 4.92 -16.15
N ALA A 331 -25.84 3.96 -15.30
CA ALA A 331 -25.58 2.54 -15.55
C ALA A 331 -26.61 2.00 -16.54
N GLN A 332 -26.17 1.58 -17.73
CA GLN A 332 -26.99 0.97 -18.77
C GLN A 332 -26.78 -0.54 -18.89
N SER A 333 -25.83 -1.07 -18.15
CA SER A 333 -25.53 -2.51 -18.04
C SER A 333 -24.79 -2.77 -16.75
N ASP A 334 -24.71 -4.04 -16.35
CA ASP A 334 -23.95 -4.49 -15.19
C ASP A 334 -22.41 -4.47 -15.37
N GLU A 335 -21.95 -4.15 -16.58
CA GLU A 335 -20.52 -4.16 -16.93
C GLU A 335 -19.66 -3.31 -16.00
N TRP A 336 -20.21 -2.19 -15.50
CA TRP A 336 -19.49 -1.23 -14.68
C TRP A 336 -19.72 -1.41 -13.17
N ARG A 337 -20.35 -2.51 -12.77
CA ARG A 337 -20.55 -2.82 -11.37
C ARG A 337 -19.28 -3.41 -10.76
N LEU A 338 -18.83 -2.84 -9.63
CA LEU A 338 -17.55 -3.17 -9.03
C LEU A 338 -17.36 -4.67 -8.78
N ASP A 339 -18.34 -5.32 -8.16
CA ASP A 339 -18.29 -6.75 -7.83
C ASP A 339 -18.15 -7.63 -9.09
N LEU A 340 -18.86 -7.27 -10.17
CA LEU A 340 -18.83 -8.02 -11.43
C LEU A 340 -17.53 -7.81 -12.19
N ILE A 341 -16.96 -6.60 -12.18
CA ILE A 341 -15.61 -6.34 -12.69
C ILE A 341 -14.59 -7.21 -11.96
N LEU A 342 -14.64 -7.25 -10.63
CA LEU A 342 -13.73 -8.04 -9.83
C LEU A 342 -13.89 -9.54 -10.07
N LYS A 343 -15.14 -10.01 -10.23
CA LYS A 343 -15.45 -11.39 -10.58
C LYS A 343 -14.85 -11.76 -11.94
N HIS A 344 -15.14 -10.98 -12.97
CA HIS A 344 -14.62 -11.19 -14.33
C HIS A 344 -13.08 -11.26 -14.33
N LYS A 345 -12.41 -10.33 -13.68
CA LYS A 345 -10.95 -10.35 -13.58
C LYS A 345 -10.41 -11.56 -12.80
N ALA A 346 -11.14 -11.99 -11.77
CA ALA A 346 -10.77 -13.18 -11.01
C ALA A 346 -10.93 -14.47 -11.85
N GLU A 347 -11.95 -14.56 -12.72
CA GLU A 347 -12.15 -15.63 -13.70
C GLU A 347 -11.04 -15.69 -14.75
N GLU A 348 -10.50 -14.53 -15.19
CA GLU A 348 -9.30 -14.45 -16.04
C GLU A 348 -8.00 -14.85 -15.31
N GLY A 349 -8.05 -15.17 -14.03
CA GLY A 349 -6.90 -15.60 -13.22
C GLY A 349 -6.21 -14.47 -12.46
N VAL A 350 -6.72 -13.24 -12.49
CA VAL A 350 -6.21 -12.12 -11.70
C VAL A 350 -6.49 -12.37 -10.21
N ARG A 351 -5.53 -12.06 -9.35
CA ARG A 351 -5.69 -12.17 -7.90
C ARG A 351 -6.20 -10.88 -7.30
N VAL A 352 -7.35 -10.96 -6.64
CA VAL A 352 -7.96 -9.82 -5.96
C VAL A 352 -7.78 -9.97 -4.45
N CYS A 353 -7.07 -9.01 -3.85
CA CYS A 353 -6.80 -8.98 -2.41
C CYS A 353 -7.39 -7.70 -1.81
N VAL A 354 -8.38 -7.85 -0.94
CA VAL A 354 -9.09 -6.72 -0.31
C VAL A 354 -8.85 -6.70 1.19
N LEU A 355 -8.48 -5.56 1.74
CA LEU A 355 -8.24 -5.35 3.17
C LEU A 355 -9.17 -4.26 3.69
N LEU A 356 -10.24 -4.64 4.38
CA LEU A 356 -11.26 -3.73 4.89
C LEU A 356 -11.02 -3.38 6.36
N PHE A 357 -11.42 -2.16 6.73
CA PHE A 357 -11.59 -1.82 8.12
C PHE A 357 -12.67 -2.72 8.74
N LYS A 358 -12.38 -3.26 9.91
CA LYS A 358 -13.36 -3.99 10.71
C LYS A 358 -13.93 -3.06 11.75
N GLU A 359 -15.12 -2.58 11.48
CA GLU A 359 -15.83 -1.65 12.36
C GLU A 359 -16.28 -2.31 13.68
N VAL A 360 -16.58 -1.47 14.66
CA VAL A 360 -17.31 -1.85 15.86
C VAL A 360 -18.81 -1.71 15.54
N GLY A 361 -19.51 -2.82 15.42
CA GLY A 361 -20.88 -2.87 14.92
C GLY A 361 -21.91 -2.05 15.69
N LEU A 362 -21.62 -1.67 16.94
CA LEU A 362 -22.45 -0.77 17.73
C LEU A 362 -22.20 0.73 17.46
N ALA A 363 -21.09 1.04 16.75
CA ALA A 363 -20.66 2.43 16.57
C ALA A 363 -20.76 2.91 15.12
N LEU A 364 -20.72 1.99 14.15
CA LEU A 364 -20.68 2.31 12.72
C LEU A 364 -21.42 1.24 11.92
N GLY A 365 -22.32 1.67 11.03
CA GLY A 365 -23.14 0.82 10.16
C GLY A 365 -22.46 0.32 8.87
N LEU A 366 -21.12 0.27 8.80
CA LEU A 366 -20.38 -0.04 7.56
C LEU A 366 -20.61 -1.45 6.98
N ASN A 367 -21.02 -2.39 7.82
CA ASN A 367 -21.28 -3.78 7.43
C ASN A 367 -20.16 -4.45 6.62
N SER A 368 -18.89 -4.20 6.98
CA SER A 368 -17.75 -4.80 6.29
C SER A 368 -17.78 -6.34 6.28
N GLY A 369 -18.56 -6.94 7.19
CA GLY A 369 -18.86 -8.38 7.19
C GLY A 369 -19.66 -8.83 5.97
N TYR A 370 -20.65 -8.04 5.57
CA TYR A 370 -21.41 -8.25 4.36
C TYR A 370 -20.51 -8.17 3.12
N SER A 371 -19.81 -7.05 2.93
CA SER A 371 -18.90 -6.84 1.80
C SER A 371 -17.88 -7.96 1.65
N LYS A 372 -17.31 -8.43 2.78
CA LYS A 372 -16.42 -9.60 2.76
C LYS A 372 -17.12 -10.85 2.22
N ARG A 373 -18.32 -11.18 2.69
CA ARG A 373 -19.05 -12.39 2.26
C ARG A 373 -19.44 -12.29 0.80
N ALA A 374 -20.03 -11.16 0.39
CA ALA A 374 -20.46 -10.93 -0.98
C ALA A 374 -19.29 -11.13 -1.97
N LEU A 375 -18.15 -10.44 -1.75
CA LEU A 375 -17.00 -10.56 -2.64
C LEU A 375 -16.35 -11.94 -2.64
N MET A 376 -16.24 -12.63 -1.50
CA MET A 376 -15.57 -13.93 -1.44
C MET A 376 -16.42 -15.06 -2.02
N LEU A 377 -17.74 -14.90 -2.13
CA LEU A 377 -18.63 -15.86 -2.78
C LEU A 377 -18.50 -15.84 -4.31
N LEU A 378 -18.03 -14.74 -4.90
CA LEU A 378 -17.96 -14.58 -6.35
C LEU A 378 -16.91 -15.48 -7.00
N HIS A 379 -15.71 -15.58 -6.40
CA HIS A 379 -14.64 -16.38 -6.99
C HIS A 379 -13.50 -16.70 -5.98
N PRO A 380 -12.87 -17.92 -6.06
CA PRO A 380 -11.76 -18.30 -5.18
C PRO A 380 -10.53 -17.40 -5.22
N ASN A 381 -10.27 -16.68 -6.32
CA ASN A 381 -9.17 -15.74 -6.44
C ASN A 381 -9.42 -14.42 -5.72
N ILE A 382 -10.63 -14.16 -5.23
CA ILE A 382 -10.95 -12.98 -4.42
C ILE A 382 -10.76 -13.33 -2.94
N LYS A 383 -9.87 -12.61 -2.26
CA LYS A 383 -9.58 -12.80 -0.83
C LYS A 383 -9.78 -11.51 -0.07
N VAL A 384 -10.61 -11.55 0.95
CA VAL A 384 -10.95 -10.37 1.76
C VAL A 384 -10.54 -10.60 3.21
N MET A 385 -9.68 -9.73 3.73
CA MET A 385 -9.35 -9.63 5.16
C MET A 385 -10.05 -8.43 5.79
N ARG A 386 -10.31 -8.52 7.09
CA ARG A 386 -10.84 -7.41 7.91
C ARG A 386 -9.92 -7.19 9.11
N HIS A 387 -9.58 -5.94 9.39
CA HIS A 387 -8.67 -5.55 10.48
C HIS A 387 -9.03 -4.16 11.02
N PRO A 388 -8.86 -3.88 12.34
CA PRO A 388 -8.32 -4.73 13.41
C PRO A 388 -9.39 -5.62 14.08
N ASP A 389 -8.98 -6.44 15.09
CA ASP A 389 -9.93 -6.98 16.05
C ASP A 389 -9.92 -6.06 17.28
N HIS A 390 -11.06 -5.47 17.61
CA HIS A 390 -11.22 -4.52 18.71
C HIS A 390 -11.29 -5.22 20.08
N VAL A 391 -10.35 -6.09 20.39
CA VAL A 391 -10.33 -6.87 21.64
C VAL A 391 -9.72 -6.08 22.81
N SER A 392 -8.94 -5.03 22.54
CA SER A 392 -8.36 -4.17 23.56
C SER A 392 -8.94 -2.77 23.52
N SER A 393 -9.23 -2.21 24.70
CA SER A 393 -9.81 -0.87 24.87
C SER A 393 -9.03 0.26 24.14
N ILE A 394 -7.73 0.08 23.93
CA ILE A 394 -6.86 1.06 23.25
C ILE A 394 -7.14 1.12 21.74
N ILE A 395 -7.45 -0.02 21.10
CA ILE A 395 -7.69 -0.08 19.66
C ILE A 395 -9.10 0.40 19.29
N PHE A 396 -9.97 0.56 20.25
CA PHE A 396 -11.36 0.97 20.02
C PHE A 396 -11.51 2.36 19.38
N LEU A 397 -10.56 3.25 19.68
CA LEU A 397 -10.55 4.63 19.17
C LEU A 397 -9.90 4.79 17.80
N TRP A 398 -9.40 3.71 17.19
CA TRP A 398 -8.59 3.77 15.99
C TRP A 398 -9.24 3.07 14.80
N ALA A 399 -9.12 3.66 13.62
CA ALA A 399 -9.65 3.11 12.38
C ALA A 399 -8.57 3.03 11.29
N HIS A 400 -8.75 2.08 10.37
CA HIS A 400 -8.11 2.15 9.06
C HIS A 400 -9.01 2.98 8.16
N HIS A 401 -8.57 4.18 7.81
CA HIS A 401 -9.35 5.13 7.02
C HIS A 401 -8.69 5.43 5.67
N GLU A 402 -7.94 4.49 5.16
CA GLU A 402 -7.30 4.57 3.85
C GLU A 402 -8.22 4.03 2.76
N LYS A 403 -8.15 4.65 1.57
CA LYS A 403 -8.84 4.24 0.37
C LYS A 403 -7.80 4.12 -0.73
N VAL A 404 -7.52 2.90 -1.15
CA VAL A 404 -6.47 2.60 -2.12
C VAL A 404 -6.90 1.50 -3.07
N VAL A 405 -6.67 1.69 -4.36
CA VAL A 405 -6.75 0.65 -5.37
C VAL A 405 -5.42 0.57 -6.09
N VAL A 406 -4.80 -0.60 -6.13
CA VAL A 406 -3.56 -0.82 -6.88
C VAL A 406 -3.79 -1.90 -7.91
N VAL A 407 -3.40 -1.64 -9.16
CA VAL A 407 -3.50 -2.60 -10.25
C VAL A 407 -2.11 -2.95 -10.74
N ASP A 408 -1.78 -4.25 -10.70
CA ASP A 408 -0.52 -4.85 -11.17
C ASP A 408 0.76 -4.21 -10.62
N GLN A 409 0.66 -3.47 -9.49
CA GLN A 409 1.71 -2.60 -8.94
C GLN A 409 2.28 -1.62 -9.99
N SER A 410 1.47 -1.22 -10.95
CA SER A 410 1.81 -0.33 -12.07
C SER A 410 1.09 1.01 -11.99
N VAL A 411 -0.15 1.01 -11.53
CA VAL A 411 -0.92 2.20 -11.19
C VAL A 411 -1.56 2.03 -9.81
N ALA A 412 -1.61 3.12 -9.07
CA ALA A 412 -2.28 3.17 -7.77
C ALA A 412 -3.19 4.38 -7.68
N PHE A 413 -4.40 4.15 -7.22
CA PHE A 413 -5.40 5.17 -6.92
C PHE A 413 -5.51 5.31 -5.41
N LEU A 414 -5.52 6.54 -4.92
CA LEU A 414 -5.67 6.83 -3.50
C LEU A 414 -6.35 8.18 -3.30
N GLY A 415 -6.98 8.39 -2.14
CA GLY A 415 -7.69 9.63 -1.87
C GLY A 415 -8.67 9.50 -0.72
N GLY A 416 -9.67 10.37 -0.68
CA GLY A 416 -10.75 10.36 0.29
C GLY A 416 -11.97 9.56 -0.14
N LEU A 417 -12.02 9.11 -1.40
CA LEU A 417 -13.16 8.43 -2.01
C LEU A 417 -13.15 6.94 -1.69
N ASP A 418 -14.01 6.50 -0.78
CA ASP A 418 -14.35 5.10 -0.59
C ASP A 418 -15.03 4.53 -1.83
N LEU A 419 -14.82 3.28 -2.17
CA LEU A 419 -15.62 2.55 -3.17
C LEU A 419 -16.95 2.11 -2.53
N ALA A 420 -17.80 3.08 -2.20
CA ALA A 420 -19.01 2.87 -1.42
C ALA A 420 -20.17 3.76 -1.90
N TYR A 421 -21.38 3.46 -1.41
CA TYR A 421 -22.58 4.23 -1.68
C TYR A 421 -22.41 5.71 -1.32
N GLY A 422 -23.07 6.59 -2.10
CA GLY A 422 -23.12 8.03 -1.87
C GLY A 422 -21.81 8.79 -2.13
N ARG A 423 -20.75 8.13 -2.63
CA ARG A 423 -19.43 8.75 -2.90
C ARG A 423 -19.26 9.25 -4.33
N TRP A 424 -19.98 8.67 -5.27
CA TRP A 424 -19.95 9.13 -6.65
C TRP A 424 -20.70 10.44 -6.81
N ASP A 425 -20.05 11.46 -7.36
CA ASP A 425 -20.66 12.75 -7.65
C ASP A 425 -19.95 13.44 -8.81
N THR A 426 -20.63 14.46 -9.35
CA THR A 426 -20.16 15.33 -10.41
C THR A 426 -19.92 16.76 -9.88
N PRO A 427 -19.30 17.68 -10.65
CA PRO A 427 -19.14 19.07 -10.24
C PRO A 427 -20.43 19.83 -9.99
N GLU A 428 -21.56 19.35 -10.53
CA GLU A 428 -22.87 19.96 -10.38
C GLU A 428 -23.50 19.73 -9.01
N TYR A 429 -23.06 18.69 -8.28
CA TYR A 429 -23.58 18.32 -6.95
C TYR A 429 -25.11 18.27 -6.88
N ARG A 430 -25.75 17.63 -7.86
CA ARG A 430 -27.20 17.52 -7.95
C ARG A 430 -27.80 16.92 -6.68
N LEU A 431 -28.90 17.51 -6.21
CA LEU A 431 -29.61 17.04 -5.03
C LEU A 431 -30.57 15.90 -5.33
N THR A 432 -30.96 15.75 -6.60
CA THR A 432 -31.83 14.69 -7.10
C THR A 432 -31.48 14.40 -8.55
N ASP A 433 -31.83 13.23 -9.04
CA ASP A 433 -31.74 12.82 -10.44
C ASP A 433 -33.13 12.65 -11.10
N LEU A 434 -34.17 13.23 -10.49
CA LEU A 434 -35.54 13.25 -11.02
C LEU A 434 -35.80 14.44 -11.97
N GLU A 435 -34.79 15.27 -12.25
CA GLU A 435 -34.95 16.46 -13.12
C GLU A 435 -34.98 16.07 -14.60
N GLY A 436 -36.15 16.10 -15.18
CA GLY A 436 -36.43 16.04 -16.61
C GLY A 436 -37.94 15.90 -16.81
N GLU A 437 -38.55 16.79 -17.59
CA GLU A 437 -40.03 16.77 -17.92
C GLU A 437 -40.52 15.50 -18.60
N THR A 438 -39.69 14.48 -18.70
CA THR A 438 -40.05 13.16 -19.22
C THR A 438 -39.88 12.09 -18.10
N GLY A 439 -40.52 12.35 -16.99
CA GLY A 439 -40.79 11.32 -15.96
C GLY A 439 -41.76 10.24 -16.43
N TYR A 440 -41.53 9.66 -17.58
CA TYR A 440 -42.22 8.49 -18.06
C TYR A 440 -41.48 7.20 -17.61
N GLY A 441 -41.69 6.84 -16.39
CA GLY A 441 -41.19 5.63 -15.78
C GLY A 441 -41.59 5.48 -14.32
N ALA A 442 -41.95 6.57 -13.66
CA ALA A 442 -42.40 6.57 -12.27
C ALA A 442 -43.91 6.85 -12.18
N LYS A 443 -44.74 6.18 -12.94
CA LYS A 443 -46.10 5.88 -12.49
C LYS A 443 -46.08 4.72 -11.55
N GLY A 444 -45.46 4.87 -10.41
CA GLY A 444 -45.77 4.10 -9.24
C GLY A 444 -47.03 4.60 -8.59
N GLY A 445 -48.15 4.51 -9.28
CA GLY A 445 -49.41 4.34 -8.58
C GLY A 445 -49.30 3.06 -7.79
N GLY A 446 -49.70 3.07 -6.50
CA GLY A 446 -49.63 1.95 -5.56
C GLY A 446 -50.06 0.63 -6.19
N ALA A 447 -49.07 -0.14 -6.66
CA ALA A 447 -49.22 -1.52 -6.94
C ALA A 447 -49.06 -2.25 -5.62
N PRO A 448 -49.92 -3.22 -5.32
CA PRO A 448 -49.78 -4.07 -4.13
C PRO A 448 -48.47 -4.84 -4.20
N ALA A 449 -47.83 -5.02 -3.05
CA ALA A 449 -46.57 -5.76 -2.86
C ALA A 449 -46.68 -7.15 -3.52
N GLY A 450 -46.09 -7.29 -4.71
CA GLY A 450 -46.02 -8.55 -5.45
C GLY A 450 -45.09 -8.36 -6.64
N GLU A 451 -43.92 -9.00 -6.57
CA GLU A 451 -42.91 -9.22 -7.62
C GLU A 451 -42.59 -7.98 -8.48
N GLU A 452 -41.63 -7.21 -8.04
CA GLU A 452 -41.04 -6.14 -8.85
C GLU A 452 -40.40 -6.78 -10.09
N ALA A 453 -40.83 -6.36 -11.28
CA ALA A 453 -40.17 -6.72 -12.53
C ALA A 453 -38.68 -6.22 -12.44
N PRO A 454 -37.70 -7.01 -12.87
CA PRO A 454 -36.30 -6.59 -12.84
C PRO A 454 -36.13 -5.29 -13.59
N MET A 455 -35.48 -4.31 -12.98
CA MET A 455 -35.23 -2.99 -13.56
C MET A 455 -34.46 -3.14 -14.87
N ASP A 456 -35.03 -2.66 -15.97
CA ASP A 456 -34.35 -2.64 -17.25
C ASP A 456 -33.28 -1.54 -17.24
N LEU A 457 -32.01 -1.95 -17.03
CA LEU A 457 -30.89 -1.05 -17.04
C LEU A 457 -30.64 -0.39 -18.40
N ALA A 458 -31.05 -1.00 -19.50
CA ALA A 458 -30.80 -0.45 -20.85
C ALA A 458 -31.44 0.92 -21.06
N THR A 459 -32.54 1.20 -20.37
CA THR A 459 -33.28 2.46 -20.44
C THR A 459 -33.03 3.37 -19.24
N ASN A 460 -32.18 2.97 -18.31
CA ASN A 460 -31.92 3.70 -17.08
C ASN A 460 -31.22 5.05 -17.33
N GLN A 461 -31.77 6.10 -16.74
CA GLN A 461 -31.20 7.45 -16.75
C GLN A 461 -30.79 7.95 -15.34
N LEU A 462 -31.13 7.19 -14.30
CA LEU A 462 -30.79 7.56 -12.93
C LEU A 462 -29.28 7.43 -12.69
N LEU A 463 -28.72 8.41 -12.01
CA LEU A 463 -27.30 8.43 -11.64
C LEU A 463 -27.02 7.64 -10.36
N TRP A 464 -27.97 7.60 -9.42
CA TRP A 464 -27.85 6.90 -8.15
C TRP A 464 -28.94 5.86 -8.00
N LEU A 465 -28.57 4.58 -8.10
CA LEU A 465 -29.52 3.46 -8.00
C LEU A 465 -29.64 2.98 -6.56
N GLY A 466 -30.88 2.79 -6.10
CA GLY A 466 -31.19 2.23 -4.82
C GLY A 466 -30.47 2.93 -3.67
N LYS A 467 -29.71 2.17 -2.88
CA LYS A 467 -29.02 2.65 -1.67
C LYS A 467 -27.91 3.67 -1.93
N ASP A 468 -27.52 3.82 -3.18
CA ASP A 468 -26.54 4.84 -3.56
C ASP A 468 -27.14 6.26 -3.57
N TYR A 469 -28.46 6.39 -3.80
CA TYR A 469 -29.20 7.61 -3.49
C TYR A 469 -29.34 7.70 -1.96
N SER A 470 -28.46 8.45 -1.32
CA SER A 470 -28.28 8.39 0.13
C SER A 470 -28.17 9.75 0.78
N ASN A 471 -28.64 9.82 2.03
CA ASN A 471 -28.52 10.98 2.90
C ASN A 471 -28.23 10.49 4.32
N LEU A 472 -27.01 10.71 4.81
CA LEU A 472 -26.53 10.24 6.11
C LEU A 472 -27.36 10.76 7.29
N ILE A 473 -27.98 11.94 7.15
CA ILE A 473 -28.78 12.57 8.21
C ILE A 473 -30.15 11.92 8.28
N ALA A 474 -30.73 11.62 7.10
CA ALA A 474 -32.09 11.11 7.04
C ALA A 474 -32.19 9.63 7.40
N LYS A 475 -31.21 8.81 6.98
CA LYS A 475 -31.28 7.36 7.20
C LYS A 475 -29.93 6.68 7.07
N ASP A 476 -29.65 5.74 7.95
CA ASP A 476 -28.53 4.80 7.86
C ASP A 476 -28.74 3.74 6.77
N TRP A 477 -27.64 3.15 6.31
CA TRP A 477 -27.70 2.03 5.36
C TRP A 477 -28.13 0.74 6.06
N VAL A 478 -29.30 0.25 5.66
CA VAL A 478 -29.90 -0.99 6.15
C VAL A 478 -30.21 -1.91 4.97
N GLN A 479 -30.39 -3.21 5.21
CA GLN A 479 -30.77 -4.19 4.17
C GLN A 479 -29.86 -4.15 2.94
N LEU A 480 -28.53 -4.24 3.16
CA LEU A 480 -27.52 -4.20 2.08
C LEU A 480 -27.60 -5.37 1.10
N ASP A 481 -28.35 -6.41 1.44
CA ASP A 481 -28.70 -7.53 0.58
C ASP A 481 -29.72 -7.18 -0.51
N ARG A 482 -30.32 -5.98 -0.43
CA ARG A 482 -31.20 -5.38 -1.42
C ARG A 482 -30.64 -4.05 -1.93
N PRO A 483 -29.53 -4.09 -2.68
CA PRO A 483 -28.73 -2.89 -2.98
C PRO A 483 -29.47 -1.86 -3.84
N PHE A 484 -30.38 -2.30 -4.70
CA PHE A 484 -31.06 -1.47 -5.67
C PHE A 484 -32.44 -0.97 -5.21
N GLU A 485 -32.91 -1.41 -4.04
CA GLU A 485 -34.11 -0.83 -3.42
C GLU A 485 -33.79 0.51 -2.77
N ASP A 486 -34.56 1.55 -3.10
CA ASP A 486 -34.45 2.85 -2.44
C ASP A 486 -34.86 2.70 -0.97
N PHE A 487 -34.09 3.28 -0.09
CA PHE A 487 -34.38 3.33 1.35
C PHE A 487 -34.70 4.75 1.83
N ILE A 488 -34.61 5.72 0.93
CA ILE A 488 -34.99 7.11 1.10
C ILE A 488 -35.99 7.46 -0.01
N ASP A 489 -37.10 8.10 0.36
CA ASP A 489 -38.01 8.66 -0.63
C ASP A 489 -37.36 9.85 -1.32
N ARG A 490 -36.88 9.65 -2.54
CA ARG A 490 -36.17 10.68 -3.33
C ARG A 490 -37.06 11.82 -3.82
N PHE A 491 -38.40 11.70 -3.73
CA PHE A 491 -39.32 12.79 -4.02
C PHE A 491 -39.42 13.81 -2.86
N HIS A 492 -39.18 13.37 -1.63
CA HIS A 492 -39.27 14.19 -0.44
C HIS A 492 -37.93 14.50 0.20
N THR A 493 -36.95 13.62 0.03
CA THR A 493 -35.65 13.78 0.66
C THR A 493 -34.56 13.82 -0.40
N PRO A 494 -33.84 14.94 -0.54
CA PRO A 494 -32.73 15.04 -1.49
C PRO A 494 -31.57 14.15 -1.03
N ARG A 495 -30.76 13.72 -2.01
CA ARG A 495 -29.49 13.06 -1.69
C ARG A 495 -28.50 14.02 -1.02
N MET A 496 -27.54 13.49 -0.34
CA MET A 496 -26.41 14.23 0.20
C MET A 496 -25.25 14.25 -0.83
N PRO A 497 -24.93 15.39 -1.46
CA PRO A 497 -23.79 15.50 -2.36
C PRO A 497 -22.46 15.17 -1.69
N TRP A 498 -21.51 14.67 -2.49
CA TRP A 498 -20.20 14.27 -2.00
C TRP A 498 -19.07 14.91 -2.78
N ARG A 499 -18.33 15.83 -2.14
CA ARG A 499 -17.14 16.44 -2.70
C ARG A 499 -15.90 15.84 -2.04
N ASP A 500 -15.04 15.22 -2.83
CA ASP A 500 -13.81 14.59 -2.36
C ASP A 500 -12.73 14.58 -3.43
N VAL A 501 -11.49 14.23 -3.05
CA VAL A 501 -10.34 14.27 -3.94
C VAL A 501 -9.69 12.90 -4.01
N GLY A 502 -9.34 12.47 -5.22
CA GLY A 502 -8.56 11.28 -5.50
C GLY A 502 -7.33 11.57 -6.34
N VAL A 503 -6.39 10.66 -6.34
CA VAL A 503 -5.14 10.73 -7.10
C VAL A 503 -4.85 9.38 -7.72
N ALA A 504 -4.36 9.39 -8.96
CA ALA A 504 -3.70 8.24 -9.58
C ALA A 504 -2.21 8.52 -9.73
N VAL A 505 -1.37 7.55 -9.37
CA VAL A 505 0.09 7.60 -9.55
C VAL A 505 0.58 6.35 -10.24
N HIS A 506 1.62 6.49 -11.05
CA HIS A 506 2.13 5.41 -11.90
C HIS A 506 3.53 4.96 -11.51
N GLY A 507 3.93 3.83 -12.06
CA GLY A 507 5.32 3.36 -12.04
C GLY A 507 5.83 3.03 -10.64
N VAL A 508 6.98 3.57 -10.28
CA VAL A 508 7.63 3.27 -9.01
C VAL A 508 6.87 3.85 -7.81
N ALA A 509 6.20 5.00 -7.97
CA ALA A 509 5.33 5.55 -6.93
C ALA A 509 4.14 4.62 -6.63
N ALA A 510 3.54 4.00 -7.65
CA ALA A 510 2.51 2.99 -7.45
C ALA A 510 3.05 1.74 -6.71
N ARG A 511 4.33 1.38 -6.92
CA ARG A 511 4.98 0.30 -6.14
C ARG A 511 5.21 0.67 -4.68
N ASP A 512 5.46 1.93 -4.38
CA ASP A 512 5.54 2.39 -2.98
C ASP A 512 4.18 2.25 -2.29
N VAL A 513 3.09 2.60 -2.98
CA VAL A 513 1.71 2.35 -2.49
C VAL A 513 1.45 0.85 -2.32
N ALA A 514 1.79 0.04 -3.33
CA ALA A 514 1.66 -1.41 -3.27
C ALA A 514 2.47 -2.02 -2.11
N ARG A 515 3.69 -1.53 -1.88
CA ARG A 515 4.55 -1.99 -0.78
C ARG A 515 3.90 -1.77 0.58
N HIS A 516 3.23 -0.65 0.77
CA HIS A 516 2.46 -0.42 1.98
C HIS A 516 1.29 -1.43 2.10
N PHE A 517 0.48 -1.61 1.04
CA PHE A 517 -0.58 -2.61 1.06
C PHE A 517 -0.04 -4.00 1.41
N VAL A 518 1.06 -4.42 0.77
CA VAL A 518 1.74 -5.69 1.03
C VAL A 518 2.17 -5.80 2.50
N GLN A 519 2.70 -4.73 3.09
CA GLN A 519 3.08 -4.71 4.49
C GLN A 519 1.89 -4.92 5.41
N ARG A 520 0.80 -4.19 5.20
CA ARG A 520 -0.42 -4.31 6.00
C ARG A 520 -1.09 -5.68 5.85
N TRP A 521 -1.17 -6.17 4.62
CA TRP A 521 -1.72 -7.49 4.34
C TRP A 521 -0.93 -8.61 5.04
N ASN A 522 0.39 -8.62 4.86
CA ASN A 522 1.27 -9.62 5.45
C ASN A 522 1.29 -9.53 6.99
N PHE A 523 1.22 -8.33 7.55
CA PHE A 523 1.08 -8.10 8.99
C PHE A 523 -0.25 -8.69 9.50
N THR A 524 -1.37 -8.35 8.88
CA THR A 524 -2.70 -8.87 9.26
C THR A 524 -2.75 -10.39 9.20
N LYS A 525 -2.20 -10.99 8.12
CA LYS A 525 -2.07 -12.45 8.00
C LYS A 525 -1.25 -13.06 9.14
N THR A 526 -0.21 -12.40 9.56
CA THR A 526 0.70 -12.91 10.60
C THR A 526 0.07 -12.88 11.98
N ILE A 527 -0.65 -11.81 12.34
CA ILE A 527 -1.21 -11.63 13.68
C ILE A 527 -2.54 -12.37 13.88
N LYS A 528 -3.37 -12.52 12.84
CA LYS A 528 -4.69 -13.15 12.93
C LYS A 528 -4.64 -14.64 12.61
N ALA A 529 -4.98 -15.49 13.59
CA ALA A 529 -4.95 -16.95 13.45
C ALA A 529 -5.80 -17.45 12.26
N LYS A 530 -6.98 -16.87 12.03
CA LYS A 530 -7.90 -17.26 10.96
C LYS A 530 -7.36 -17.03 9.53
N TYR A 531 -6.35 -16.16 9.35
CA TYR A 531 -5.74 -15.88 8.05
C TYR A 531 -4.40 -16.60 7.84
N LYS A 532 -3.95 -17.42 8.80
CA LYS A 532 -2.69 -18.15 8.69
C LYS A 532 -2.71 -19.30 7.68
N GLY A 533 -3.89 -19.73 7.25
CA GLY A 533 -4.05 -20.79 6.26
C GLY A 533 -3.44 -20.44 4.89
N SER A 534 -3.31 -21.45 4.03
CA SER A 534 -2.79 -21.28 2.65
C SER A 534 -3.74 -20.50 1.74
N GLU A 535 -5.00 -20.38 2.10
CA GLU A 535 -6.02 -19.63 1.33
C GLU A 535 -5.68 -18.15 1.15
N TYR A 536 -5.02 -17.55 2.14
CA TYR A 536 -4.55 -16.16 2.08
C TYR A 536 -3.04 -16.16 1.80
N PRO A 537 -2.58 -15.77 0.60
CA PRO A 537 -1.16 -15.76 0.28
C PRO A 537 -0.39 -14.67 1.05
N TYR A 538 0.92 -14.85 1.23
CA TYR A 538 1.82 -13.73 1.48
C TYR A 538 2.05 -13.00 0.16
N LEU A 539 1.91 -11.68 0.16
CA LEU A 539 2.14 -10.83 -1.01
C LEU A 539 3.59 -10.38 -1.08
N LEU A 540 4.08 -10.17 -2.30
CA LEU A 540 5.45 -9.76 -2.58
C LEU A 540 5.45 -8.40 -3.29
N PRO A 541 6.31 -7.45 -2.86
CA PRO A 541 6.47 -6.21 -3.59
C PRO A 541 7.30 -6.45 -4.86
N LYS A 542 6.94 -5.80 -5.96
CA LYS A 542 7.75 -5.76 -7.17
C LYS A 542 8.97 -4.87 -6.98
N SER A 543 10.04 -5.17 -7.68
CA SER A 543 11.31 -4.44 -7.60
C SER A 543 11.18 -3.01 -8.14
N PRO A 544 11.68 -1.98 -7.46
CA PRO A 544 11.67 -0.62 -7.96
C PRO A 544 12.63 -0.38 -9.13
N HIS A 545 13.56 -1.30 -9.37
CA HIS A 545 14.59 -1.19 -10.42
C HIS A 545 14.15 -1.75 -11.78
N VAL A 546 12.95 -2.31 -11.86
CA VAL A 546 12.40 -2.89 -13.09
C VAL A 546 11.20 -2.05 -13.53
N PRO A 547 11.10 -1.59 -14.77
CA PRO A 547 9.93 -0.85 -15.23
C PRO A 547 8.67 -1.72 -15.12
N PRO A 548 7.47 -1.12 -15.00
CA PRO A 548 6.22 -1.86 -15.05
C PRO A 548 6.10 -2.63 -16.35
N LYS A 549 5.78 -3.91 -16.26
CA LYS A 549 5.59 -4.79 -17.43
C LYS A 549 4.37 -4.35 -18.26
N TRP A 550 3.35 -3.87 -17.57
CA TRP A 550 2.10 -3.40 -18.14
C TRP A 550 1.88 -1.95 -17.69
N PRO A 551 2.32 -0.96 -18.46
CA PRO A 551 1.97 0.43 -18.16
C PRO A 551 0.46 0.59 -18.37
N LEU A 552 -0.22 1.08 -17.34
CA LEU A 552 -1.66 1.36 -17.36
C LEU A 552 -1.84 2.87 -17.41
N PRO A 553 -1.93 3.49 -18.59
CA PRO A 553 -2.05 4.93 -18.69
C PRO A 553 -3.40 5.41 -18.16
N VAL A 554 -3.39 6.41 -17.29
CA VAL A 554 -4.57 7.15 -16.89
C VAL A 554 -4.63 8.42 -17.74
N SER A 555 -5.69 8.58 -18.51
CA SER A 555 -5.86 9.75 -19.38
C SER A 555 -5.73 11.05 -18.59
N GLY A 556 -5.01 12.04 -19.13
CA GLY A 556 -4.79 13.34 -18.47
C GLY A 556 -3.77 13.31 -17.32
N ALA A 557 -2.96 12.26 -17.19
CA ALA A 557 -1.84 12.25 -16.26
C ALA A 557 -0.77 13.27 -16.68
N GLN A 558 -0.22 13.96 -15.69
CA GLN A 558 0.85 14.94 -15.85
C GLN A 558 2.10 14.44 -15.13
N VAL A 559 3.27 14.85 -15.60
CA VAL A 559 4.54 14.49 -14.98
C VAL A 559 4.79 15.36 -13.75
N ALA A 560 5.08 14.73 -12.61
CA ALA A 560 5.31 15.40 -11.35
C ALA A 560 6.31 14.62 -10.48
N ASP A 561 6.90 15.30 -9.50
CA ASP A 561 7.67 14.64 -8.45
C ASP A 561 6.74 14.22 -7.32
N VAL A 562 6.68 12.93 -7.05
CA VAL A 562 5.72 12.32 -6.13
C VAL A 562 6.42 11.63 -4.98
N GLN A 563 5.99 11.89 -3.76
CA GLN A 563 6.39 11.11 -2.59
C GLN A 563 5.15 10.51 -1.91
N VAL A 564 5.20 9.22 -1.63
CA VAL A 564 4.16 8.51 -0.89
C VAL A 564 4.46 8.60 0.60
N LEU A 565 3.54 9.17 1.36
CA LEU A 565 3.60 9.32 2.80
C LEU A 565 2.48 8.54 3.47
N ARG A 566 2.62 8.21 4.76
CA ARG A 566 1.61 7.45 5.49
C ARG A 566 1.57 7.77 6.98
N SER A 567 0.46 7.41 7.60
CA SER A 567 0.30 7.38 9.05
C SER A 567 -0.03 5.95 9.46
N VAL A 568 0.89 5.25 10.10
CA VAL A 568 0.74 3.86 10.55
C VAL A 568 1.32 3.66 11.94
N ASP A 569 0.81 2.66 12.66
CA ASP A 569 1.33 2.31 13.97
C ASP A 569 1.48 0.79 14.13
N ARG A 570 2.05 0.36 15.26
CA ARG A 570 2.36 -1.04 15.57
C ARG A 570 1.16 -1.96 15.44
N TRP A 571 -0.03 -1.49 15.81
CA TRP A 571 -1.26 -2.28 15.67
C TRP A 571 -1.72 -2.44 14.22
N SER A 572 -1.37 -1.48 13.34
CA SER A 572 -1.86 -1.41 11.96
C SER A 572 -0.89 -2.04 10.95
N ALA A 573 0.41 -1.86 11.12
CA ALA A 573 1.44 -2.30 10.17
C ALA A 573 2.70 -2.90 10.84
N GLY A 574 2.72 -3.00 12.18
CA GLY A 574 3.83 -3.54 12.94
C GLY A 574 4.95 -2.55 13.23
N LEU A 575 4.85 -1.31 12.74
CA LEU A 575 5.80 -0.22 12.96
C LEU A 575 5.07 1.10 13.17
N HIS A 576 5.78 2.12 13.62
CA HIS A 576 5.26 3.48 13.77
C HIS A 576 5.88 4.41 12.72
N GLU A 577 5.03 5.14 12.00
CA GLU A 577 5.42 6.18 11.04
C GLU A 577 4.35 7.27 10.97
N CYS A 578 4.77 8.52 11.07
CA CYS A 578 3.91 9.71 11.05
C CYS A 578 4.36 10.71 9.96
N SER A 579 4.77 10.22 8.80
CA SER A 579 5.32 11.07 7.74
C SER A 579 4.31 12.08 7.18
N ILE A 580 3.00 11.78 7.21
CA ILE A 580 1.95 12.74 6.86
C ILE A 580 1.96 13.92 7.85
N TYR A 581 1.99 13.65 9.15
CA TYR A 581 2.03 14.68 10.18
C TYR A 581 3.27 15.58 10.03
N ASN A 582 4.44 14.98 9.82
CA ASN A 582 5.67 15.73 9.60
C ASN A 582 5.58 16.62 8.36
N ALA A 583 4.99 16.11 7.27
CA ALA A 583 4.78 16.89 6.06
C ALA A 583 3.86 18.11 6.30
N TYR A 584 2.79 17.95 7.08
CA TYR A 584 1.95 19.09 7.48
C TYR A 584 2.74 20.17 8.22
N LEU A 585 3.52 19.78 9.22
CA LEU A 585 4.35 20.72 9.98
C LEU A 585 5.36 21.45 9.09
N ASP A 586 6.05 20.72 8.22
CA ASP A 586 7.06 21.27 7.34
C ASP A 586 6.44 22.22 6.31
N VAL A 587 5.30 21.86 5.73
CA VAL A 587 4.57 22.68 4.75
C VAL A 587 4.05 23.96 5.40
N ILE A 588 3.44 23.87 6.58
CA ILE A 588 2.95 25.03 7.31
C ILE A 588 4.10 26.00 7.64
N ARG A 589 5.20 25.47 8.20
CA ARG A 589 6.37 26.29 8.57
C ARG A 589 7.05 26.95 7.38
N ALA A 590 7.11 26.26 6.24
CA ALA A 590 7.74 26.76 5.02
C ALA A 590 6.87 27.73 4.21
N SER A 591 5.58 27.87 4.52
CA SER A 591 4.66 28.71 3.76
C SER A 591 5.02 30.20 3.83
N GLN A 592 4.93 30.91 2.68
CA GLN A 592 5.37 32.31 2.57
C GLN A 592 4.19 33.29 2.47
N HIS A 593 3.16 32.95 1.73
CA HIS A 593 2.10 33.87 1.34
C HIS A 593 0.74 33.50 1.92
N TYR A 594 0.32 32.24 1.71
CA TYR A 594 -0.93 31.75 2.29
C TYR A 594 -0.94 30.23 2.47
N LEU A 595 -1.92 29.77 3.25
CA LEU A 595 -2.30 28.37 3.40
C LEU A 595 -3.77 28.25 3.03
N TYR A 596 -4.11 27.15 2.33
CA TYR A 596 -5.46 26.70 2.14
C TYR A 596 -5.59 25.28 2.70
N ILE A 597 -6.50 25.10 3.64
CA ILE A 597 -6.76 23.82 4.32
C ILE A 597 -8.25 23.50 4.14
N GLU A 598 -8.54 22.39 3.48
CA GLU A 598 -9.90 21.86 3.37
C GLU A 598 -9.93 20.46 3.96
N ASN A 599 -10.58 20.30 5.13
CA ASN A 599 -10.60 19.05 5.89
C ASN A 599 -12.03 18.66 6.23
N GLN A 600 -12.26 17.36 6.40
CA GLN A 600 -13.52 16.84 6.96
C GLN A 600 -13.75 17.37 8.39
N PHE A 601 -12.70 17.49 9.19
CA PHE A 601 -12.67 18.18 10.48
C PHE A 601 -11.22 18.55 10.82
N PHE A 602 -11.04 19.48 11.73
CA PHE A 602 -9.73 19.95 12.14
C PHE A 602 -9.60 19.86 13.66
N ILE A 603 -8.83 18.90 14.13
CA ILE A 603 -8.60 18.64 15.55
C ILE A 603 -7.11 18.69 15.83
N SER A 604 -6.67 19.65 16.64
CA SER A 604 -5.32 19.80 17.13
C SER A 604 -5.40 20.44 18.51
N CYS A 605 -4.95 19.76 19.55
CA CYS A 605 -4.98 20.29 20.91
C CYS A 605 -3.56 20.58 21.38
N SER A 606 -3.26 21.85 21.56
CA SER A 606 -2.00 22.34 22.08
C SER A 606 -1.89 22.31 23.62
N ASP A 607 -2.92 21.82 24.32
CA ASP A 607 -2.89 21.67 25.77
C ASP A 607 -2.06 20.47 26.29
N GLY A 608 -1.55 19.64 25.38
CA GLY A 608 -0.71 18.48 25.68
C GLY A 608 -1.38 17.36 26.48
N ARG A 609 -2.70 17.42 26.71
CA ARG A 609 -3.42 16.47 27.56
C ARG A 609 -4.28 15.47 26.82
N SER A 610 -5.03 15.94 25.82
CA SER A 610 -6.04 15.10 25.16
C SER A 610 -5.64 14.67 23.76
N VAL A 611 -4.96 15.54 23.02
CA VAL A 611 -4.51 15.30 21.65
C VAL A 611 -3.07 15.80 21.50
N LEU A 612 -2.19 14.96 20.97
CA LEU A 612 -0.75 15.24 20.95
C LEU A 612 -0.26 15.85 19.62
N ASN A 613 -1.15 16.13 18.66
CA ASN A 613 -0.70 16.75 17.42
C ASN A 613 -0.57 18.26 17.58
N THR A 614 0.51 18.82 17.00
CA THR A 614 0.87 20.24 17.09
C THR A 614 0.64 21.02 15.80
N VAL A 615 -0.25 20.54 14.92
CA VAL A 615 -0.57 21.21 13.64
C VAL A 615 -1.14 22.60 13.89
N GLY A 616 -2.05 22.74 14.88
CA GLY A 616 -2.60 24.04 15.28
C GLY A 616 -1.53 24.99 15.84
N ASP A 617 -0.57 24.45 16.61
CA ASP A 617 0.58 25.22 17.11
C ASP A 617 1.45 25.76 15.97
N ALA A 618 1.76 24.91 14.99
CA ALA A 618 2.54 25.31 13.83
C ALA A 618 1.84 26.42 13.02
N LEU A 619 0.50 26.32 12.89
CA LEU A 619 -0.30 27.34 12.22
C LEU A 619 -0.26 28.67 12.98
N VAL A 620 -0.49 28.67 14.29
CA VAL A 620 -0.40 29.86 15.13
C VAL A 620 0.98 30.48 15.05
N GLN A 621 2.06 29.69 15.23
CA GLN A 621 3.44 30.15 15.11
C GLN A 621 3.74 30.79 13.75
N ARG A 622 3.26 30.19 12.66
CA ARG A 622 3.48 30.71 11.31
C ARG A 622 2.79 32.05 11.08
N VAL A 623 1.56 32.19 11.57
CA VAL A 623 0.82 33.49 11.51
C VAL A 623 1.53 34.55 12.34
N LEU A 624 1.90 34.22 13.59
CA LEU A 624 2.60 35.15 14.48
C LEU A 624 3.97 35.57 13.94
N LEU A 625 4.71 34.65 13.31
CA LEU A 625 5.96 34.98 12.64
C LEU A 625 5.76 35.98 11.50
N ALA A 626 4.77 35.76 10.63
CA ALA A 626 4.43 36.70 9.58
C ALA A 626 4.04 38.09 10.12
N HIS A 627 3.28 38.10 11.23
CA HIS A 627 2.93 39.34 11.93
C HIS A 627 4.17 40.08 12.45
N SER A 628 5.08 39.38 13.11
CA SER A 628 6.33 39.99 13.61
C SER A 628 7.25 40.50 12.49
N GLU A 629 7.27 39.82 11.36
CA GLU A 629 8.02 40.20 10.15
C GLU A 629 7.27 41.26 9.33
N LYS A 630 6.08 41.70 9.73
CA LYS A 630 5.21 42.65 8.98
C LYS A 630 4.89 42.17 7.55
N LYS A 631 4.86 40.86 7.34
CA LYS A 631 4.51 40.22 6.07
C LYS A 631 3.03 39.91 5.99
N SER A 632 2.41 40.14 4.82
CA SER A 632 1.05 39.70 4.56
C SER A 632 0.99 38.18 4.48
N PHE A 633 0.16 37.56 5.31
CA PHE A 633 -0.06 36.14 5.34
C PHE A 633 -1.53 35.81 5.59
N ARG A 634 -2.05 34.78 4.91
CA ARG A 634 -3.46 34.35 5.05
C ARG A 634 -3.55 32.85 5.25
N ALA A 635 -4.41 32.41 6.13
CA ALA A 635 -4.77 30.99 6.26
C ALA A 635 -6.28 30.83 6.04
N TYR A 636 -6.64 30.08 5.01
CA TYR A 636 -8.03 29.74 4.68
C TYR A 636 -8.29 28.31 5.16
N MET A 637 -9.28 28.14 6.01
CA MET A 637 -9.66 26.83 6.52
C MET A 637 -11.14 26.58 6.20
N LEU A 638 -11.38 25.56 5.36
CA LEU A 638 -12.72 25.16 4.95
C LEU A 638 -13.08 23.84 5.64
N LEU A 639 -14.13 23.86 6.44
CA LEU A 639 -14.59 22.73 7.25
C LEU A 639 -16.11 22.59 7.13
N PRO A 640 -16.67 21.38 7.05
CA PRO A 640 -18.10 21.17 7.19
C PRO A 640 -18.52 21.52 8.62
N LEU A 641 -19.63 22.23 8.76
CA LEU A 641 -20.21 22.53 10.07
C LEU A 641 -20.74 21.28 10.76
N LEU A 642 -21.24 20.34 9.98
CA LEU A 642 -21.70 19.04 10.40
C LEU A 642 -20.74 17.98 9.89
N PRO A 643 -20.07 17.22 10.78
CA PRO A 643 -19.27 16.08 10.35
C PRO A 643 -20.12 15.06 9.62
N GLY A 644 -19.57 14.45 8.54
CA GLY A 644 -20.25 13.43 7.72
C GLY A 644 -20.33 12.07 8.42
N PHE A 645 -21.00 12.02 9.56
CA PHE A 645 -21.36 10.81 10.30
C PHE A 645 -22.87 10.65 10.37
N GLU A 646 -23.31 9.43 10.55
CA GLU A 646 -24.72 9.06 10.60
C GLU A 646 -25.44 9.67 11.83
N GLY A 647 -26.68 10.12 11.61
CA GLY A 647 -27.58 10.57 12.67
C GLY A 647 -27.86 12.07 12.71
N ASP A 648 -29.04 12.40 13.21
CA ASP A 648 -29.51 13.78 13.37
C ASP A 648 -29.03 14.38 14.71
N ILE A 649 -28.34 15.53 14.65
CA ILE A 649 -27.89 16.26 15.83
C ILE A 649 -29.06 16.73 16.68
N ALA A 650 -30.19 17.10 16.08
CA ALA A 650 -31.38 17.55 16.82
C ALA A 650 -31.99 16.45 17.71
N GLN A 651 -31.76 15.19 17.35
CA GLN A 651 -32.20 14.02 18.11
C GLN A 651 -31.08 13.43 19.01
N GLY A 652 -30.02 14.21 19.27
CA GLY A 652 -28.93 13.82 20.17
C GLY A 652 -27.68 13.31 19.44
N GLY A 653 -27.71 13.09 18.13
CA GLY A 653 -26.57 12.68 17.28
C GLY A 653 -25.79 11.44 17.79
N SER A 654 -24.94 10.89 16.98
CA SER A 654 -24.02 9.86 17.48
C SER A 654 -22.96 10.47 18.42
N ASN A 655 -22.49 9.70 19.40
CA ASN A 655 -21.38 10.10 20.28
C ASN A 655 -20.15 10.56 19.51
N SER A 656 -19.96 10.02 18.30
CA SER A 656 -18.87 10.40 17.40
C SER A 656 -18.99 11.83 16.90
N ILE A 657 -20.18 12.26 16.47
CA ILE A 657 -20.44 13.65 16.04
C ILE A 657 -20.16 14.63 17.17
N GLN A 658 -20.69 14.36 18.36
CA GLN A 658 -20.50 15.24 19.51
C GLN A 658 -19.03 15.38 19.91
N ALA A 659 -18.28 14.27 19.95
CA ALA A 659 -16.86 14.27 20.25
C ALA A 659 -16.05 15.06 19.23
N ILE A 660 -16.31 14.87 17.93
CA ILE A 660 -15.60 15.56 16.86
C ILE A 660 -15.90 17.06 16.90
N LEU A 661 -17.15 17.47 17.07
CA LEU A 661 -17.53 18.88 17.21
C LEU A 661 -16.87 19.51 18.45
N HIS A 662 -16.89 18.81 19.59
CA HIS A 662 -16.26 19.28 20.82
C HIS A 662 -14.77 19.59 20.58
N PHE A 663 -14.01 18.65 20.03
CA PHE A 663 -12.56 18.82 19.81
C PHE A 663 -12.26 19.82 18.70
N THR A 664 -13.08 19.90 17.64
CA THR A 664 -12.93 20.90 16.58
C THR A 664 -13.11 22.30 17.14
N TYR A 665 -14.19 22.58 17.87
CA TYR A 665 -14.41 23.90 18.48
C TYR A 665 -13.34 24.24 19.53
N ARG A 666 -12.89 23.25 20.33
CA ARG A 666 -11.80 23.44 21.27
C ARG A 666 -10.49 23.80 20.59
N THR A 667 -10.21 23.21 19.43
CA THR A 667 -9.04 23.54 18.63
C THR A 667 -9.14 24.96 18.05
N LEU A 668 -10.29 25.32 17.52
CA LEU A 668 -10.44 26.53 16.72
C LEU A 668 -10.73 27.76 17.57
N CYS A 669 -11.71 27.72 18.48
CA CYS A 669 -12.24 28.90 19.11
C CYS A 669 -12.61 28.80 20.61
N ARG A 670 -12.58 27.63 21.23
CA ARG A 670 -12.97 27.47 22.65
C ARG A 670 -11.77 27.23 23.54
N GLY A 671 -11.65 28.08 24.57
CA GLY A 671 -10.61 28.02 25.59
C GLY A 671 -9.32 28.73 25.20
N GLU A 672 -8.44 28.97 26.13
CA GLU A 672 -7.21 29.77 25.97
C GLU A 672 -6.20 29.14 25.03
N SER A 673 -6.20 27.82 24.92
CA SER A 673 -5.30 27.09 24.01
C SER A 673 -5.80 27.04 22.56
N SER A 674 -6.97 27.60 22.26
CA SER A 674 -7.52 27.60 20.90
C SER A 674 -6.72 28.52 19.96
N ILE A 675 -6.76 28.22 18.66
CA ILE A 675 -6.04 29.00 17.65
C ILE A 675 -6.43 30.48 17.73
N ILE A 676 -7.73 30.78 17.76
CA ILE A 676 -8.23 32.16 17.80
C ILE A 676 -7.80 32.88 19.07
N SER A 677 -8.02 32.29 20.26
CA SER A 677 -7.64 32.92 21.52
C SER A 677 -6.15 33.24 21.61
N ARG A 678 -5.32 32.33 21.11
CA ARG A 678 -3.86 32.52 21.08
C ARG A 678 -3.42 33.64 20.11
N LEU A 679 -4.05 33.74 18.96
CA LEU A 679 -3.80 34.82 18.03
C LEU A 679 -4.26 36.18 18.61
N GLN A 680 -5.44 36.25 19.21
CA GLN A 680 -5.98 37.45 19.84
C GLN A 680 -5.11 37.91 21.03
N ALA A 681 -4.63 37.03 21.87
CA ALA A 681 -3.80 37.36 23.03
C ALA A 681 -2.50 38.12 22.63
N VAL A 682 -1.92 37.82 21.48
CA VAL A 682 -0.70 38.49 21.02
C VAL A 682 -1.00 39.78 20.25
N THR A 683 -2.15 39.89 19.59
CA THR A 683 -2.49 41.00 18.71
C THR A 683 -3.34 42.09 19.40
N SER A 684 -3.70 41.93 20.66
CA SER A 684 -4.46 42.93 21.46
C SER A 684 -3.62 44.10 21.95
N GLY A 685 -2.31 44.16 21.59
CA GLY A 685 -1.44 45.29 21.89
C GLY A 685 -1.64 46.48 20.91
N PRO A 686 -1.07 47.66 21.22
CA PRO A 686 -1.32 48.91 20.47
C PRO A 686 -0.82 48.94 19.01
N MET A 687 -0.25 47.90 18.49
CA MET A 687 0.25 47.79 17.12
C MET A 687 -0.41 46.66 16.31
N GLY A 688 -1.62 46.85 15.88
CA GLY A 688 -2.22 46.10 14.75
C GLY A 688 -3.06 44.89 15.12
N SER A 689 -4.28 44.86 14.66
CA SER A 689 -5.24 43.80 14.85
C SER A 689 -5.03 42.65 13.85
N CYS A 690 -4.77 41.44 14.33
CA CYS A 690 -5.02 40.24 13.55
C CYS A 690 -6.55 40.03 13.45
N ARG A 691 -7.09 40.04 12.25
CA ARG A 691 -8.55 39.86 12.05
C ARG A 691 -8.82 38.39 11.76
N ALA A 692 -9.62 37.75 12.57
CA ALA A 692 -10.25 36.48 12.26
C ALA A 692 -11.68 36.76 11.78
N ALA A 693 -11.97 36.43 10.54
CA ALA A 693 -13.31 36.53 9.98
C ALA A 693 -13.91 35.15 9.79
N PHE A 694 -15.13 34.97 10.28
CA PHE A 694 -15.91 33.77 10.06
C PHE A 694 -16.95 34.07 8.98
N SER A 695 -16.94 33.34 7.90
CA SER A 695 -18.01 33.36 6.92
C SER A 695 -18.70 32.01 6.92
N ARG A 696 -20.02 32.00 7.05
CA ARG A 696 -20.84 30.81 6.85
C ARG A 696 -21.33 30.83 5.41
N SER A 697 -20.97 29.85 4.63
CA SER A 697 -21.57 29.64 3.32
C SER A 697 -22.24 28.29 3.25
N TRP A 698 -23.36 28.22 2.56
CA TRP A 698 -24.05 26.97 2.28
C TRP A 698 -23.27 26.24 1.18
N SER A 699 -22.59 25.17 1.47
CA SER A 699 -22.06 24.27 0.45
C SER A 699 -22.10 22.84 0.97
N THR A 700 -22.57 21.98 0.11
CA THR A 700 -22.71 20.56 0.33
C THR A 700 -21.38 19.88 0.01
N SER A 701 -20.51 19.68 1.00
CA SER A 701 -19.36 18.82 0.78
C SER A 701 -18.84 18.22 2.10
N THR A 702 -18.71 16.94 2.11
CA THR A 702 -17.75 16.24 2.93
C THR A 702 -16.43 16.38 2.21
N ALA A 703 -15.52 17.15 2.76
CA ALA A 703 -14.22 17.36 2.14
C ALA A 703 -13.21 16.39 2.70
N SER A 704 -12.54 15.65 1.85
CA SER A 704 -11.22 15.15 2.16
C SER A 704 -10.19 16.27 1.98
N CYS A 705 -9.09 16.14 2.66
CA CYS A 705 -8.16 17.20 2.92
C CYS A 705 -7.29 17.55 1.72
N SER A 706 -7.23 18.79 1.32
CA SER A 706 -6.14 19.30 0.48
C SER A 706 -5.45 20.48 1.15
N LEU A 707 -4.13 20.48 1.18
CA LEU A 707 -3.30 21.59 1.59
C LEU A 707 -2.58 22.14 0.36
N GLN A 708 -2.90 23.34 -0.05
CA GLN A 708 -2.28 23.98 -1.21
C GLN A 708 -1.45 25.19 -0.79
N MET A 709 -0.26 25.32 -1.35
CA MET A 709 0.67 26.42 -1.13
C MET A 709 0.99 27.13 -2.43
N THR A 710 1.12 28.46 -2.37
CA THR A 710 1.72 29.26 -3.43
C THR A 710 3.14 29.67 -3.06
N GLY A 711 4.05 29.58 -4.02
CA GLY A 711 5.46 29.97 -3.86
C GLY A 711 6.46 28.80 -3.93
N ALA A 712 6.05 27.59 -3.54
CA ALA A 712 6.65 26.34 -3.99
C ALA A 712 5.44 25.46 -4.33
N SER A 713 5.29 25.07 -5.58
CA SER A 713 4.13 24.32 -6.07
C SER A 713 4.07 22.91 -5.47
N SER A 714 3.59 22.84 -4.25
CA SER A 714 3.43 21.56 -3.55
C SER A 714 1.95 21.33 -3.29
N LEU A 715 1.39 20.28 -3.86
CA LEU A 715 0.05 19.80 -3.57
C LEU A 715 0.14 18.64 -2.60
N VAL A 716 -0.46 18.80 -1.46
CA VAL A 716 -0.53 17.78 -0.42
C VAL A 716 -1.96 17.30 -0.34
N LEU A 717 -2.20 16.05 -0.69
CA LEU A 717 -3.51 15.40 -0.61
C LEU A 717 -3.49 14.35 0.50
N PRO A 718 -3.92 14.66 1.72
CA PRO A 718 -4.14 13.65 2.72
C PRO A 718 -5.54 13.07 2.59
N THR A 719 -5.65 11.77 2.71
CA THR A 719 -6.93 11.13 2.94
C THR A 719 -7.20 11.10 4.43
N SER A 720 -8.06 11.97 4.88
CA SER A 720 -8.57 12.19 6.24
C SER A 720 -7.56 12.26 7.41
N MET A 721 -7.69 13.31 8.21
CA MET A 721 -6.88 13.57 9.41
C MET A 721 -7.36 12.85 10.70
N THR A 722 -8.29 11.91 10.63
CA THR A 722 -8.85 11.29 11.83
C THR A 722 -7.82 10.66 12.77
N GLY A 723 -6.67 10.24 12.24
CA GLY A 723 -5.62 9.62 13.04
C GLY A 723 -4.53 10.53 13.56
N ALA A 724 -4.31 11.67 12.93
CA ALA A 724 -3.34 12.64 13.44
C ALA A 724 -3.84 13.34 14.73
N CYS A 725 -5.13 13.25 15.02
CA CYS A 725 -5.76 13.96 16.12
C CYS A 725 -5.65 13.23 17.46
N TRP A 726 -5.49 11.93 17.46
CA TRP A 726 -5.48 11.09 18.66
C TRP A 726 -4.14 10.39 18.90
N GLY A 727 -3.04 11.04 18.57
CA GLY A 727 -1.71 10.48 18.85
C GLY A 727 -1.52 9.08 18.26
N SER A 728 -1.25 9.00 16.97
CA SER A 728 -0.53 7.87 16.36
C SER A 728 -1.28 6.66 15.81
N ALA A 729 -2.53 6.67 15.33
CA ALA A 729 -3.01 5.37 14.91
C ALA A 729 -4.05 5.24 13.78
N THR A 730 -4.31 6.24 12.99
CA THR A 730 -5.10 6.04 11.77
C THR A 730 -4.19 5.85 10.56
N VAL A 731 -4.48 4.87 9.73
CA VAL A 731 -3.73 4.65 8.50
C VAL A 731 -4.30 5.56 7.43
N ASN A 732 -3.57 6.60 7.10
CA ASN A 732 -3.92 7.59 6.08
C ASN A 732 -2.82 7.72 5.05
N TRP A 733 -3.17 8.19 3.87
CA TRP A 733 -2.28 8.37 2.74
C TRP A 733 -2.13 9.82 2.36
N LEU A 734 -0.95 10.19 1.95
CA LEU A 734 -0.62 11.46 1.35
C LEU A 734 0.27 11.22 0.14
N CYS A 735 -0.11 11.76 -1.02
CA CYS A 735 0.82 11.96 -2.12
C CYS A 735 1.23 13.42 -2.11
N TRP A 736 2.53 13.66 -2.06
CA TRP A 736 3.10 14.97 -2.23
C TRP A 736 3.83 15.02 -3.57
N TRP A 737 3.55 16.05 -4.37
CA TRP A 737 4.31 16.29 -5.58
C TRP A 737 4.71 17.77 -5.70
N LYS A 738 5.83 18.01 -6.32
CA LYS A 738 6.31 19.31 -6.70
C LYS A 738 6.19 19.42 -8.21
N THR A 739 5.50 20.45 -8.71
CA THR A 739 5.44 20.77 -10.13
C THR A 739 6.05 22.13 -10.35
N GLU A 740 6.98 22.27 -11.28
CA GLU A 740 7.52 23.58 -11.67
C GLU A 740 6.58 24.35 -12.62
N SER A 741 5.62 23.65 -13.23
CA SER A 741 4.77 24.18 -14.31
C SER A 741 3.37 24.65 -13.90
N TRP A 742 2.92 24.39 -12.68
CA TRP A 742 1.53 24.67 -12.26
C TRP A 742 1.26 26.11 -11.81
N CYS A 743 2.24 27.00 -11.81
CA CYS A 743 2.09 28.40 -11.41
C CYS A 743 1.70 29.38 -12.55
N ARG A 744 1.39 28.87 -13.73
CA ARG A 744 0.84 29.74 -14.80
C ARG A 744 -0.56 29.24 -15.17
N PRO A 745 -1.63 29.88 -14.66
CA PRO A 745 -2.91 29.78 -15.35
C PRO A 745 -2.72 30.49 -16.69
N SER A 746 -2.78 29.74 -17.77
CA SER A 746 -2.88 30.33 -19.10
C SER A 746 -4.25 31.00 -19.26
N TRP A 747 -4.35 32.22 -18.83
CA TRP A 747 -5.44 33.10 -19.21
C TRP A 747 -5.11 33.67 -20.60
N VAL A 748 -5.63 33.07 -21.64
CA VAL A 748 -5.82 33.75 -22.91
C VAL A 748 -7.09 34.59 -22.79
N GLY A 749 -6.94 35.80 -22.30
CA GLY A 749 -7.99 36.82 -22.27
C GLY A 749 -7.48 38.09 -22.93
N ARG A 750 -8.11 38.51 -24.01
CA ARG A 750 -7.80 39.73 -24.75
C ARG A 750 -7.61 40.91 -23.81
N SER A 751 -6.55 41.69 -24.09
CA SER A 751 -6.28 42.99 -23.50
C SER A 751 -7.37 43.99 -23.86
N THR A 752 -8.05 44.53 -22.86
CA THR A 752 -8.50 45.92 -22.86
C THR A 752 -8.02 46.56 -21.57
N ARG A 753 -7.44 47.71 -21.73
CA ARG A 753 -6.86 48.58 -20.70
C ARG A 753 -7.82 48.85 -19.55
N GLN A 754 -7.22 48.99 -18.41
CA GLN A 754 -7.54 49.82 -17.26
C GLN A 754 -8.05 49.11 -16.01
N GLU A 755 -7.31 49.41 -14.99
CA GLU A 755 -7.62 49.51 -13.56
C GLU A 755 -7.34 48.30 -12.69
N SER A 756 -6.37 48.57 -11.82
CA SER A 756 -5.98 47.85 -10.64
C SER A 756 -7.17 47.44 -9.78
N SER A 757 -7.50 46.16 -9.77
CA SER A 757 -8.20 45.55 -8.67
C SER A 757 -7.70 44.15 -8.44
N ARG A 758 -7.21 43.95 -7.22
CA ARG A 758 -6.73 42.68 -6.70
C ARG A 758 -7.95 41.75 -6.58
N SER A 759 -8.10 40.83 -7.52
CA SER A 759 -9.17 39.83 -7.46
C SER A 759 -8.79 38.70 -6.55
N ALA A 760 -9.40 38.63 -5.38
CA ALA A 760 -9.53 37.37 -4.63
C ALA A 760 -10.47 36.47 -5.46
N CYS A 761 -10.02 35.30 -5.89
CA CYS A 761 -10.92 34.33 -6.51
C CYS A 761 -11.86 33.78 -5.43
N ALA A 762 -12.98 34.45 -5.25
CA ALA A 762 -14.13 33.92 -4.55
C ALA A 762 -14.98 33.18 -5.57
N TRP A 763 -15.10 31.88 -5.46
CA TRP A 763 -16.11 31.12 -6.18
C TRP A 763 -17.46 31.37 -5.50
N SER A 764 -18.31 32.17 -6.13
CA SER A 764 -19.69 32.31 -5.72
C SER A 764 -20.53 31.19 -6.35
N ALA A 765 -21.08 30.32 -5.54
CA ALA A 765 -22.19 29.47 -5.96
C ALA A 765 -23.49 30.24 -5.64
N SER A 766 -24.26 30.55 -6.65
CA SER A 766 -25.58 31.15 -6.56
C SER A 766 -26.57 30.19 -5.86
N GLY A 767 -27.34 30.72 -4.92
CA GLY A 767 -28.06 29.97 -3.93
C GLY A 767 -29.38 29.34 -4.38
N ALA A 768 -29.73 28.30 -3.68
CA ALA A 768 -31.11 27.88 -3.40
C ALA A 768 -31.23 27.51 -1.94
N SER A 769 -32.26 28.08 -1.29
CA SER A 769 -32.49 28.01 0.15
C SER A 769 -33.17 26.71 0.56
N TRP A 770 -32.41 25.70 0.96
CA TRP A 770 -32.95 24.52 1.63
C TRP A 770 -31.95 24.05 2.69
N GLY A 771 -32.42 23.71 3.89
CA GLY A 771 -31.64 23.50 5.12
C GLY A 771 -30.58 22.40 5.12
N TRP A 772 -29.40 22.67 4.57
CA TRP A 772 -28.28 21.75 4.45
C TRP A 772 -27.10 22.14 5.35
N PRO A 773 -26.16 21.23 5.65
CA PRO A 773 -25.06 21.54 6.53
C PRO A 773 -24.22 22.69 6.02
N GLN A 774 -24.02 23.69 6.88
CA GLN A 774 -23.25 24.89 6.61
C GLN A 774 -21.75 24.60 6.70
N LYS A 775 -20.95 25.19 5.81
CA LYS A 775 -19.49 25.25 5.96
C LYS A 775 -19.08 26.54 6.65
N THR A 776 -18.08 26.46 7.51
CA THR A 776 -17.44 27.64 8.09
C THR A 776 -16.08 27.81 7.45
N THR A 777 -15.85 28.98 6.81
CA THR A 777 -14.53 29.41 6.35
C THR A 777 -13.93 30.33 7.39
N MET A 778 -12.77 29.99 7.92
CA MET A 778 -11.97 30.87 8.78
C MET A 778 -10.86 31.49 7.96
N VAL A 779 -10.76 32.82 8.02
CA VAL A 779 -9.69 33.57 7.39
C VAL A 779 -8.87 34.24 8.50
N PHE A 780 -7.58 33.97 8.53
CA PHE A 780 -6.61 34.65 9.39
C PHE A 780 -5.74 35.56 8.53
N GLU A 781 -5.78 36.86 8.74
CA GLU A 781 -4.99 37.83 7.99
C GLU A 781 -4.01 38.54 8.90
N THR A 782 -2.81 38.80 8.42
CA THR A 782 -1.88 39.79 9.01
C THR A 782 -2.13 41.15 8.39
N PRO A 783 -2.15 42.28 9.17
CA PRO A 783 -2.39 43.59 8.63
C PRO A 783 -1.27 43.99 7.65
N SER A 784 -1.63 44.39 6.43
CA SER A 784 -0.73 45.12 5.55
C SER A 784 -0.90 46.64 5.81
N ALA A 785 0.16 47.42 5.78
CA ALA A 785 0.16 48.83 6.08
C ALA A 785 -0.68 49.73 5.12
N THR A 786 -1.41 49.10 4.18
CA THR A 786 -2.19 49.79 3.12
C THR A 786 -3.65 49.40 2.98
N ALA A 787 -4.20 48.58 3.86
CA ALA A 787 -5.58 48.05 3.69
C ALA A 787 -6.66 48.79 4.51
N SER A 788 -6.49 50.05 4.79
CA SER A 788 -7.38 50.80 5.68
C SER A 788 -8.72 51.32 5.06
N SER A 789 -9.02 51.07 3.79
CA SER A 789 -10.13 51.77 3.16
C SER A 789 -11.16 50.94 2.37
N MET A 790 -11.18 49.60 2.48
CA MET A 790 -12.11 48.79 1.65
C MET A 790 -12.93 47.71 2.38
N MET A 791 -13.34 47.96 3.61
CA MET A 791 -14.32 47.03 4.26
C MET A 791 -15.44 47.80 4.98
N SER A 792 -16.24 48.56 4.24
CA SER A 792 -17.48 49.13 4.77
C SER A 792 -18.76 48.42 4.28
N GLY A 793 -18.72 47.13 4.05
CA GLY A 793 -19.86 46.43 3.46
C GLY A 793 -20.20 45.03 4.04
N VAL A 794 -19.72 44.68 5.22
CA VAL A 794 -20.11 43.40 5.85
C VAL A 794 -21.04 43.67 7.03
N PRO A 795 -22.27 43.12 7.06
CA PRO A 795 -23.16 43.26 8.20
C PRO A 795 -22.57 42.61 9.44
N LYS A 796 -22.56 43.32 10.53
CA LYS A 796 -22.24 42.79 11.86
C LYS A 796 -23.29 41.74 12.23
N LEU A 797 -22.89 40.54 12.49
CA LEU A 797 -23.57 39.55 13.31
C LEU A 797 -22.63 39.07 14.39
#